data_f0a132fcfbe51e5eaa7b288b1e91eba1
#
_entry.id   f0a132fcfbe51e5eaa7b288b1e91eba1
#
_cell.length_a   1.000
_cell.length_b   1.000
_cell.length_c   1.000
_cell.angle_alpha   90.00
_cell.angle_beta   90.00
_cell.angle_gamma   90.00
#
_symmetry.space_group_name_H-M   'P 1'
#
loop_
_entity.id
_entity.type
_entity.pdbx_description
1 polymer ?
#
loop_
_entity_poly.entity_id
_entity_poly.type
_entity_poly.pdbx_seq_one_letter_code
_entity_poly.pdbx_strand_id
1 'polypeptide(L)'
;MALTRRQFIRIGGAAAGGAALASGLPTGWWGLDRGRIEDPGTDGDRVVATYCELCFWGCGVRAHVKDGRVTKLTGNPDHPLSRGRLCPRGAGGTGLLYDPDRLTRPLLRVQRRGEDAFEPASWDAALGVVAEKLLAVKARYGPEAVALFTHGAGGTWWKQLMKAWGSPNVGAPSYAQCRGPREAGFLLTFGTPLGSPEPIDLAHARVITLIGSHLGENMHNTQVQELAEAIGAGAELVVVDPRFSVAASKARYWLPVKPGSDIALLLAWMNVILAEGRYDAEYLAQHANGLDPLKAHVADKTPEWAWAHTGIRPERIRETARFIASARPASLVHPGRHTVWTGDDTQRERAMAILAALLGSWGRRGGYVAHTRLDLPAYKVDAAFPHPERKEADKPRAGGYPIASEVLASGLCDASVPGSALYDLKAWLVYGCNLLQALPERKKTLEAIQQLDLLVAIDVLPAEICGWADVVLPEATYLERDDDVSAPAFKRPFLALRQEVVPPLAETKPGWWIAKELAGKLGLGAFFPWKDARAYVDARLAAGGYDVAKVRAAGVVLGKEVATCEEEGLPVRIPTDSGKIELFSAQLQKLGFDPLPVFHPPEVGPPGHFRLLSGRAPTHTFGRTVNNRLLAEPYPENEVWVNASVARALPGFDAPLANGDRVVLVNQDGVRSGPVKVKVTERIRGDCVYLVHGWGQNAPRQRYAHGRGASDAALTTRVKVDPIMGGTGMNVNFVRLEPAGRPT
;
A
#
# COMPACT_ATOMS: atom_id res chain seq x y z
N MET A 1 34.45 -36.26 -9.43
CA MET A 1 34.88 -34.91 -9.00
C MET A 1 33.67 -33.96 -9.11
N ALA A 2 33.17 -33.48 -7.99
CA ALA A 2 32.07 -32.55 -7.98
C ALA A 2 32.57 -31.15 -8.32
N LEU A 3 32.00 -30.53 -9.34
CA LEU A 3 32.29 -29.15 -9.73
C LEU A 3 31.86 -28.18 -8.64
N THR A 4 32.72 -27.25 -8.29
CA THR A 4 32.35 -26.17 -7.35
C THR A 4 31.37 -25.19 -8.02
N ARG A 5 30.51 -24.54 -7.23
CA ARG A 5 29.54 -23.54 -7.69
C ARG A 5 30.14 -22.44 -8.57
N ARG A 6 31.42 -22.09 -8.31
CA ARG A 6 32.20 -21.11 -9.09
C ARG A 6 32.61 -21.65 -10.46
N GLN A 7 32.93 -22.94 -10.56
CA GLN A 7 33.26 -23.63 -11.83
C GLN A 7 31.99 -23.83 -12.67
N PHE A 8 30.85 -24.16 -12.05
CA PHE A 8 29.57 -24.28 -12.74
C PHE A 8 29.12 -22.94 -13.37
N ILE A 9 29.27 -21.81 -12.64
CA ILE A 9 28.95 -20.46 -13.17
C ILE A 9 29.90 -20.08 -14.32
N ARG A 10 31.18 -20.44 -14.25
CA ARG A 10 32.14 -20.17 -15.33
C ARG A 10 31.86 -20.99 -16.59
N ILE A 11 31.47 -22.27 -16.44
CA ILE A 11 31.12 -23.14 -17.56
C ILE A 11 29.77 -22.72 -18.17
N GLY A 12 28.77 -22.38 -17.37
CA GLY A 12 27.48 -21.85 -17.83
C GLY A 12 27.60 -20.51 -18.55
N GLY A 13 28.48 -19.61 -18.06
CA GLY A 13 28.79 -18.34 -18.70
C GLY A 13 29.50 -18.48 -20.04
N ALA A 14 30.45 -19.43 -20.14
CA ALA A 14 31.18 -19.71 -21.37
C ALA A 14 30.27 -20.39 -22.43
N ALA A 15 29.34 -21.26 -22.02
CA ALA A 15 28.37 -21.90 -22.92
C ALA A 15 27.32 -20.88 -23.45
N ALA A 16 26.88 -19.95 -22.61
CA ALA A 16 25.96 -18.88 -23.03
C ALA A 16 26.67 -17.87 -23.97
N GLY A 17 27.94 -17.53 -23.71
CA GLY A 17 28.73 -16.67 -24.59
C GLY A 17 29.00 -17.32 -25.95
N GLY A 18 29.28 -18.65 -25.97
CA GLY A 18 29.49 -19.42 -27.20
C GLY A 18 28.22 -19.51 -28.07
N ALA A 19 27.04 -19.67 -27.45
CA ALA A 19 25.76 -19.70 -28.15
C ALA A 19 25.36 -18.33 -28.73
N ALA A 20 25.70 -17.23 -28.04
CA ALA A 20 25.49 -15.88 -28.53
C ALA A 20 26.35 -15.52 -29.74
N LEU A 21 27.61 -16.00 -29.77
CA LEU A 21 28.52 -15.82 -30.89
C LEU A 21 28.08 -16.61 -32.13
N ALA A 22 27.48 -17.79 -31.92
CA ALA A 22 26.95 -18.62 -33.01
C ALA A 22 25.64 -18.10 -33.61
N SER A 23 24.91 -17.29 -32.89
CA SER A 23 23.60 -16.72 -33.30
C SER A 23 23.67 -15.35 -33.96
N GLY A 24 24.86 -14.74 -34.06
CA GLY A 24 25.03 -13.42 -34.69
C GLY A 24 24.37 -12.25 -33.94
N LEU A 25 24.01 -12.43 -32.66
CA LEU A 25 23.47 -11.36 -31.83
C LEU A 25 24.59 -10.41 -31.37
N PRO A 26 24.35 -9.10 -31.36
CA PRO A 26 25.36 -8.13 -30.92
C PRO A 26 25.80 -8.42 -29.49
N THR A 27 27.09 -8.59 -29.27
CA THR A 27 27.72 -8.90 -27.97
C THR A 27 27.63 -7.79 -26.92
N GLY A 28 26.95 -6.68 -27.22
CA GLY A 28 26.79 -5.52 -26.33
C GLY A 28 25.85 -5.69 -25.14
N TRP A 29 25.18 -6.82 -24.98
CA TRP A 29 24.15 -7.02 -23.94
C TRP A 29 24.69 -7.54 -22.59
N TRP A 30 25.95 -7.94 -22.51
CA TRP A 30 26.53 -8.56 -21.29
C TRP A 30 27.64 -7.76 -20.62
N GLY A 31 27.95 -6.58 -21.13
CA GLY A 31 28.82 -5.62 -20.46
C GLY A 31 28.08 -4.94 -19.31
N LEU A 32 27.99 -5.58 -18.16
CA LEU A 32 27.74 -4.89 -16.90
C LEU A 32 29.03 -4.12 -16.52
N ASP A 33 29.34 -3.13 -17.30
CA ASP A 33 30.22 -2.07 -16.85
C ASP A 33 29.47 -1.28 -15.79
N ARG A 34 29.98 -1.24 -14.57
CA ARG A 34 29.46 -0.43 -13.47
C ARG A 34 29.78 1.07 -13.66
N GLY A 35 30.17 1.46 -14.85
CA GLY A 35 30.19 2.83 -15.30
C GLY A 35 28.77 3.39 -15.28
N ARG A 36 28.60 4.63 -14.86
CA ARG A 36 27.37 5.43 -15.07
C ARG A 36 26.79 5.02 -16.42
N ILE A 37 25.54 4.57 -16.43
CA ILE A 37 24.77 4.57 -17.66
C ILE A 37 24.69 6.05 -18.02
N GLU A 38 25.60 6.50 -18.88
CA GLU A 38 25.47 7.80 -19.50
C GLU A 38 24.13 7.76 -20.19
N ASP A 39 23.27 8.70 -19.83
CA ASP A 39 22.00 8.92 -20.50
C ASP A 39 22.35 9.08 -21.98
N PRO A 40 21.95 8.18 -22.90
CA PRO A 40 22.25 8.37 -24.31
C PRO A 40 21.65 9.70 -24.68
N GLY A 41 22.54 10.68 -24.92
CA GLY A 41 22.21 12.07 -25.10
C GLY A 41 20.91 12.19 -25.90
N THR A 42 19.88 12.67 -25.23
CA THR A 42 18.62 12.87 -25.87
C THR A 42 18.77 14.06 -26.79
N ASP A 43 18.86 13.82 -28.06
CA ASP A 43 18.39 14.79 -29.07
C ASP A 43 16.88 14.99 -28.86
N GLY A 44 16.50 15.43 -27.70
CA GLY A 44 15.11 15.55 -27.27
C GLY A 44 14.90 16.88 -26.62
N ASP A 45 13.82 17.53 -26.93
CA ASP A 45 13.53 18.92 -26.68
C ASP A 45 13.68 19.35 -25.22
N ARG A 46 13.37 18.46 -24.24
CA ARG A 46 13.50 18.79 -22.80
C ARG A 46 13.38 17.57 -21.87
N VAL A 47 13.95 17.71 -20.68
CA VAL A 47 13.77 16.79 -19.55
C VAL A 47 13.09 17.54 -18.41
N VAL A 48 11.97 17.04 -17.92
CA VAL A 48 11.21 17.65 -16.82
C VAL A 48 11.31 16.79 -15.59
N ALA A 49 11.74 17.37 -14.47
CA ALA A 49 11.74 16.70 -13.18
C ALA A 49 10.35 16.71 -12.56
N THR A 50 9.86 15.57 -12.12
CA THR A 50 8.57 15.38 -11.45
C THR A 50 8.66 14.19 -10.51
N TYR A 51 7.54 13.70 -9.93
CA TYR A 51 7.52 12.45 -9.18
C TYR A 51 6.35 11.53 -9.59
N CYS A 52 6.58 10.23 -9.48
CA CYS A 52 5.66 9.17 -9.88
C CYS A 52 4.45 9.09 -8.94
N GLU A 53 3.27 8.77 -9.50
CA GLU A 53 2.04 8.52 -8.74
C GLU A 53 1.49 7.10 -8.92
N LEU A 54 2.22 6.20 -9.55
CA LEU A 54 1.71 4.83 -9.75
C LEU A 54 1.66 4.01 -8.46
N CYS A 55 2.27 4.50 -7.38
CA CYS A 55 2.09 4.01 -6.02
C CYS A 55 2.37 5.13 -4.99
N PHE A 56 2.15 4.86 -3.72
CA PHE A 56 2.32 5.80 -2.62
C PHE A 56 3.78 6.24 -2.36
N TRP A 57 4.79 5.58 -2.95
CA TRP A 57 6.20 5.85 -2.63
C TRP A 57 6.68 7.20 -3.16
N GLY A 58 6.12 7.67 -4.28
CA GLY A 58 6.44 9.00 -4.81
C GLY A 58 7.88 9.14 -5.33
N CYS A 59 8.41 8.15 -6.04
CA CYS A 59 9.76 8.19 -6.61
C CYS A 59 9.95 9.38 -7.54
N GLY A 60 11.09 10.09 -7.43
CA GLY A 60 11.45 11.16 -8.36
C GLY A 60 11.69 10.62 -9.78
N VAL A 61 11.18 11.36 -10.76
CA VAL A 61 11.20 11.00 -12.18
C VAL A 61 11.85 12.13 -12.97
N ARG A 62 12.65 11.77 -13.95
CA ARG A 62 13.02 12.61 -15.09
C ARG A 62 12.23 12.14 -16.30
N ALA A 63 11.31 12.96 -16.78
CA ALA A 63 10.47 12.68 -17.93
C ALA A 63 11.11 13.31 -19.17
N HIS A 64 11.45 12.47 -20.15
CA HIS A 64 12.08 12.87 -21.42
C HIS A 64 10.98 13.13 -22.44
N VAL A 65 10.95 14.36 -22.94
CA VAL A 65 9.97 14.84 -23.94
C VAL A 65 10.69 15.10 -25.25
N LYS A 66 10.17 14.50 -26.32
CA LYS A 66 10.60 14.74 -27.70
C LYS A 66 9.38 15.02 -28.56
N ASP A 67 9.45 16.07 -29.38
CA ASP A 67 8.34 16.48 -30.26
C ASP A 67 6.99 16.61 -29.51
N GLY A 68 7.02 17.18 -28.30
CA GLY A 68 5.84 17.34 -27.45
C GLY A 68 5.32 16.04 -26.80
N ARG A 69 5.99 14.90 -26.97
CA ARG A 69 5.58 13.59 -26.42
C ARG A 69 6.55 13.10 -25.36
N VAL A 70 6.03 12.55 -24.28
CA VAL A 70 6.85 11.83 -23.29
C VAL A 70 7.28 10.50 -23.88
N THR A 71 8.56 10.33 -24.14
CA THR A 71 9.12 9.12 -24.76
C THR A 71 9.69 8.13 -23.75
N LYS A 72 10.19 8.63 -22.62
CA LYS A 72 10.88 7.82 -21.60
C LYS A 72 10.73 8.42 -20.21
N LEU A 73 10.68 7.59 -19.19
CA LEU A 73 10.75 7.95 -17.79
C LEU A 73 11.97 7.28 -17.15
N THR A 74 12.82 8.06 -16.50
CA THR A 74 13.97 7.59 -15.74
C THR A 74 13.89 8.06 -14.30
N GLY A 75 14.59 7.41 -13.37
CA GLY A 75 14.66 7.87 -11.99
C GLY A 75 15.48 9.15 -11.87
N ASN A 76 15.03 10.08 -11.03
CA ASN A 76 15.82 11.26 -10.70
C ASN A 76 16.90 10.86 -9.67
N PRO A 77 18.21 11.01 -10.00
CA PRO A 77 19.30 10.63 -9.09
C PRO A 77 19.36 11.51 -7.83
N ASP A 78 18.89 12.75 -7.93
CA ASP A 78 18.92 13.70 -6.81
C ASP A 78 17.73 13.49 -5.84
N HIS A 79 16.75 12.68 -6.23
CA HIS A 79 15.56 12.45 -5.41
C HIS A 79 15.76 11.25 -4.47
N PRO A 80 15.64 11.43 -3.14
CA PRO A 80 15.96 10.39 -2.15
C PRO A 80 15.18 9.08 -2.31
N LEU A 81 13.93 9.14 -2.79
CA LEU A 81 13.07 7.97 -2.94
C LEU A 81 13.26 7.21 -4.26
N SER A 82 14.05 7.72 -5.19
CA SER A 82 14.39 7.00 -6.43
C SER A 82 15.87 6.65 -6.53
N ARG A 83 16.77 7.55 -6.07
CA ARG A 83 18.22 7.38 -6.20
C ARG A 83 18.62 6.96 -7.62
N GLY A 84 18.02 7.62 -8.64
CA GLY A 84 18.24 7.34 -10.06
C GLY A 84 17.55 6.10 -10.62
N ARG A 85 16.73 5.38 -9.87
CA ARG A 85 16.08 4.13 -10.31
C ARG A 85 14.57 4.19 -10.20
N LEU A 86 13.87 3.56 -11.14
CA LEU A 86 12.43 3.34 -11.09
C LEU A 86 12.15 1.83 -11.07
N CYS A 87 11.07 1.45 -10.40
CA CYS A 87 10.51 0.12 -10.55
C CYS A 87 9.79 0.00 -11.92
N PRO A 88 9.46 -1.22 -12.39
CA PRO A 88 8.79 -1.41 -13.67
C PRO A 88 7.54 -0.54 -13.85
N ARG A 89 6.75 -0.35 -12.78
CA ARG A 89 5.54 0.49 -12.80
C ARG A 89 5.86 1.96 -13.09
N GLY A 90 6.84 2.52 -12.39
CA GLY A 90 7.27 3.91 -12.62
C GLY A 90 7.83 4.12 -14.02
N ALA A 91 8.62 3.17 -14.52
CA ALA A 91 9.13 3.21 -15.89
C ALA A 91 8.00 3.08 -16.93
N GLY A 92 6.96 2.27 -16.63
CA GLY A 92 5.78 2.09 -17.48
C GLY A 92 4.73 3.20 -17.41
N GLY A 93 5.03 4.34 -16.78
CA GLY A 93 4.07 5.45 -16.62
C GLY A 93 3.57 6.07 -17.92
N THR A 94 4.35 5.99 -19.00
CA THR A 94 3.91 6.38 -20.34
C THR A 94 2.75 5.53 -20.86
N GLY A 95 2.66 4.28 -20.44
CA GLY A 95 1.54 3.41 -20.78
C GLY A 95 0.22 3.81 -20.11
N LEU A 96 0.26 4.59 -19.01
CA LEU A 96 -0.93 5.24 -18.47
C LEU A 96 -1.24 6.53 -19.22
N LEU A 97 -0.24 7.35 -19.50
CA LEU A 97 -0.41 8.62 -20.20
C LEU A 97 -1.06 8.42 -21.58
N TYR A 98 -0.64 7.40 -22.30
CA TYR A 98 -1.11 7.09 -23.66
C TYR A 98 -2.03 5.87 -23.72
N ASP A 99 -2.66 5.51 -22.60
CA ASP A 99 -3.63 4.41 -22.59
C ASP A 99 -4.84 4.77 -23.49
N PRO A 100 -5.18 3.94 -24.48
CA PRO A 100 -6.27 4.24 -25.41
C PRO A 100 -7.67 4.16 -24.76
N ASP A 101 -7.76 3.64 -23.56
CA ASP A 101 -9.01 3.50 -22.81
C ASP A 101 -9.20 4.63 -21.78
N ARG A 102 -8.34 5.66 -21.79
CA ARG A 102 -8.49 6.82 -20.90
C ARG A 102 -9.83 7.51 -21.07
N LEU A 103 -10.36 7.99 -19.96
CA LEU A 103 -11.45 8.95 -19.97
C LEU A 103 -10.98 10.23 -20.64
N THR A 104 -11.72 10.75 -21.61
CA THR A 104 -11.31 11.90 -22.43
C THR A 104 -12.24 13.10 -22.25
N ARG A 105 -13.45 12.93 -21.77
CA ARG A 105 -14.46 13.97 -21.53
C ARG A 105 -15.41 13.55 -20.41
N PRO A 106 -16.12 14.51 -19.76
CA PRO A 106 -17.14 14.20 -18.77
C PRO A 106 -18.26 13.34 -19.36
N LEU A 107 -18.79 12.44 -18.51
CA LEU A 107 -19.86 11.53 -18.89
C LEU A 107 -21.01 11.67 -17.86
N LEU A 108 -22.24 11.76 -18.36
CA LEU A 108 -23.46 11.71 -17.57
C LEU A 108 -24.20 10.41 -17.81
N ARG A 109 -24.65 9.79 -16.75
CA ARG A 109 -25.46 8.57 -16.83
C ARG A 109 -26.84 8.85 -17.39
N VAL A 110 -27.29 8.00 -18.31
CA VAL A 110 -28.62 8.11 -18.93
C VAL A 110 -29.57 6.95 -18.61
N GLN A 111 -29.05 5.89 -17.93
CA GLN A 111 -29.83 4.73 -17.51
C GLN A 111 -29.60 4.40 -16.03
N ARG A 112 -30.04 3.24 -15.57
CA ARG A 112 -29.89 2.83 -14.16
C ARG A 112 -28.42 2.58 -13.83
N ARG A 113 -28.06 2.76 -12.56
CA ARG A 113 -26.73 2.39 -12.06
C ARG A 113 -26.47 0.91 -12.29
N GLY A 114 -25.25 0.59 -12.71
CA GLY A 114 -24.85 -0.77 -13.11
C GLY A 114 -25.02 -1.08 -14.60
N GLU A 115 -25.79 -0.26 -15.34
CA GLU A 115 -25.83 -0.28 -16.80
C GLU A 115 -24.75 0.68 -17.33
N ASP A 116 -23.91 0.24 -18.27
CA ASP A 116 -22.82 1.06 -18.80
C ASP A 116 -23.30 2.01 -19.92
N ALA A 117 -24.29 2.84 -19.58
CA ALA A 117 -24.95 3.78 -20.47
C ALA A 117 -24.66 5.23 -20.04
N PHE A 118 -23.85 5.92 -20.84
CA PHE A 118 -23.43 7.29 -20.59
C PHE A 118 -23.47 8.12 -21.88
N GLU A 119 -23.78 9.39 -21.71
CA GLU A 119 -23.65 10.41 -22.75
C GLU A 119 -22.49 11.37 -22.41
N PRO A 120 -21.70 11.78 -23.42
CA PRO A 120 -20.70 12.82 -23.24
C PRO A 120 -21.37 14.17 -22.88
N ALA A 121 -20.72 14.92 -21.99
CA ALA A 121 -21.19 16.23 -21.56
C ALA A 121 -20.04 17.25 -21.57
N SER A 122 -20.39 18.53 -21.62
CA SER A 122 -19.42 19.60 -21.35
C SER A 122 -19.05 19.60 -19.86
N TRP A 123 -17.88 20.18 -19.55
CA TRP A 123 -17.45 20.38 -18.17
C TRP A 123 -18.48 21.21 -17.37
N ASP A 124 -19.00 22.27 -17.99
CA ASP A 124 -19.98 23.14 -17.33
C ASP A 124 -21.28 22.40 -16.97
N ALA A 125 -21.80 21.60 -17.90
CA ALA A 125 -22.99 20.78 -17.68
C ALA A 125 -22.77 19.72 -16.61
N ALA A 126 -21.65 18.99 -16.68
CA ALA A 126 -21.33 17.92 -15.73
C ALA A 126 -21.14 18.46 -14.30
N LEU A 127 -20.36 19.52 -14.13
CA LEU A 127 -20.17 20.18 -12.83
C LEU A 127 -21.45 20.87 -12.34
N GLY A 128 -22.30 21.36 -13.24
CA GLY A 128 -23.62 21.89 -12.92
C GLY A 128 -24.52 20.84 -12.26
N VAL A 129 -24.61 19.63 -12.85
CA VAL A 129 -25.36 18.50 -12.30
C VAL A 129 -24.81 18.08 -10.93
N VAL A 130 -23.47 18.01 -10.79
CA VAL A 130 -22.85 17.66 -9.50
C VAL A 130 -23.20 18.72 -8.43
N ALA A 131 -23.08 20.01 -8.76
CA ALA A 131 -23.35 21.10 -7.82
C ALA A 131 -24.82 21.12 -7.40
N GLU A 132 -25.76 21.00 -8.33
CA GLU A 132 -27.20 20.95 -8.06
C GLU A 132 -27.55 19.83 -7.09
N LYS A 133 -27.09 18.60 -7.38
CA LYS A 133 -27.36 17.44 -6.53
C LYS A 133 -26.70 17.54 -5.16
N LEU A 134 -25.47 18.06 -5.06
CA LEU A 134 -24.82 18.30 -3.77
C LEU A 134 -25.58 19.33 -2.93
N LEU A 135 -26.04 20.43 -3.53
CA LEU A 135 -26.85 21.44 -2.84
C LEU A 135 -28.20 20.87 -2.36
N ALA A 136 -28.83 20.01 -3.16
CA ALA A 136 -30.04 19.30 -2.76
C ALA A 136 -29.81 18.35 -1.57
N VAL A 137 -28.68 17.58 -1.58
CA VAL A 137 -28.28 16.74 -0.45
C VAL A 137 -28.03 17.58 0.80
N LYS A 138 -27.30 18.70 0.68
CA LYS A 138 -27.04 19.62 1.79
C LYS A 138 -28.32 20.19 2.38
N ALA A 139 -29.25 20.63 1.54
CA ALA A 139 -30.52 21.22 1.99
C ALA A 139 -31.39 20.20 2.73
N ARG A 140 -31.34 18.93 2.33
CA ARG A 140 -32.21 17.88 2.90
C ARG A 140 -31.60 17.16 4.11
N TYR A 141 -30.27 16.92 4.10
CA TYR A 141 -29.62 16.02 5.05
C TYR A 141 -28.43 16.67 5.80
N GLY A 142 -28.04 17.89 5.45
CA GLY A 142 -26.87 18.57 5.96
C GLY A 142 -25.60 18.30 5.15
N PRO A 143 -24.57 19.14 5.36
CA PRO A 143 -23.32 19.02 4.60
C PRO A 143 -22.57 17.71 4.91
N GLU A 144 -22.72 17.15 6.10
CA GLU A 144 -22.06 15.92 6.51
C GLU A 144 -22.61 14.68 5.82
N ALA A 145 -23.77 14.75 5.14
CA ALA A 145 -24.29 13.63 4.34
C ALA A 145 -23.49 13.34 3.05
N VAL A 146 -22.37 14.04 2.83
CA VAL A 146 -21.47 13.85 1.70
C VAL A 146 -20.16 13.22 2.19
N ALA A 147 -19.69 12.17 1.51
CA ALA A 147 -18.41 11.54 1.77
C ALA A 147 -17.43 11.70 0.58
N LEU A 148 -16.17 11.84 0.88
CA LEU A 148 -15.05 11.77 -0.08
C LEU A 148 -14.24 10.50 0.17
N PHE A 149 -14.12 9.66 -0.85
CA PHE A 149 -13.13 8.60 -0.90
C PHE A 149 -11.98 9.06 -1.79
N THR A 150 -10.77 9.11 -1.25
CA THR A 150 -9.65 9.70 -1.97
C THR A 150 -8.37 8.89 -1.89
N HIS A 151 -7.65 8.83 -3.00
CA HIS A 151 -6.32 8.26 -3.07
C HIS A 151 -5.46 9.03 -4.09
N GLY A 152 -4.17 9.24 -3.79
CA GLY A 152 -3.25 9.98 -4.65
C GLY A 152 -3.04 11.45 -4.25
N ALA A 153 -2.06 12.08 -4.88
CA ALA A 153 -1.60 13.43 -4.52
C ALA A 153 -2.65 14.53 -4.82
N GLY A 154 -3.40 14.40 -5.91
CA GLY A 154 -4.48 15.34 -6.26
C GLY A 154 -5.63 15.38 -5.25
N GLY A 155 -5.69 14.41 -4.33
CA GLY A 155 -6.64 14.38 -3.23
C GLY A 155 -6.57 15.57 -2.27
N THR A 156 -5.46 16.33 -2.24
CA THR A 156 -5.31 17.56 -1.42
C THR A 156 -6.41 18.57 -1.73
N TRP A 157 -6.74 18.78 -2.97
CA TRP A 157 -7.72 19.76 -3.43
C TRP A 157 -9.15 19.36 -3.09
N TRP A 158 -9.43 18.06 -3.19
CA TRP A 158 -10.71 17.47 -2.81
C TRP A 158 -10.95 17.50 -1.29
N LYS A 159 -9.90 17.25 -0.51
CA LYS A 159 -9.96 17.41 0.97
C LYS A 159 -10.24 18.86 1.36
N GLN A 160 -9.64 19.81 0.65
CA GLN A 160 -9.95 21.24 0.87
C GLN A 160 -11.39 21.59 0.51
N LEU A 161 -11.91 21.03 -0.59
CA LEU A 161 -13.32 21.18 -0.96
C LEU A 161 -14.25 20.63 0.15
N MET A 162 -13.98 19.44 0.67
CA MET A 162 -14.79 18.86 1.74
C MET A 162 -14.73 19.70 3.02
N LYS A 163 -13.56 20.22 3.37
CA LYS A 163 -13.40 21.14 4.51
C LYS A 163 -14.21 22.42 4.31
N ALA A 164 -14.16 23.02 3.11
CA ALA A 164 -14.95 24.20 2.76
C ALA A 164 -16.46 23.91 2.72
N TRP A 165 -16.86 22.72 2.32
CA TRP A 165 -18.22 22.23 2.30
C TRP A 165 -18.82 22.03 3.70
N GLY A 166 -17.99 21.65 4.68
CA GLY A 166 -18.38 21.36 6.05
C GLY A 166 -18.64 19.88 6.33
N SER A 167 -18.07 18.96 5.55
CA SER A 167 -18.16 17.54 5.86
C SER A 167 -16.85 16.98 6.41
N PRO A 168 -16.88 16.21 7.52
CA PRO A 168 -15.73 15.53 8.08
C PRO A 168 -15.46 14.17 7.41
N ASN A 169 -16.36 13.69 6.56
CA ASN A 169 -16.36 12.33 6.01
C ASN A 169 -15.37 12.18 4.86
N VAL A 170 -14.09 12.13 5.18
CA VAL A 170 -13.00 11.95 4.21
C VAL A 170 -12.21 10.70 4.58
N GLY A 171 -12.33 9.64 3.77
CA GLY A 171 -11.69 8.37 4.01
C GLY A 171 -10.86 7.86 2.83
N ALA A 172 -9.91 6.97 3.14
CA ALA A 172 -9.14 6.23 2.16
C ALA A 172 -9.13 4.74 2.53
N PRO A 173 -9.40 3.82 1.59
CA PRO A 173 -9.31 2.38 1.86
C PRO A 173 -7.97 1.96 2.45
N SER A 174 -6.88 2.66 2.07
CA SER A 174 -5.52 2.37 2.50
C SER A 174 -5.26 2.55 3.99
N TYR A 175 -6.08 3.26 4.76
CA TYR A 175 -5.86 3.40 6.19
C TYR A 175 -6.10 2.06 6.92
N ALA A 176 -7.33 1.59 6.94
CA ALA A 176 -7.72 0.36 7.65
C ALA A 176 -7.09 -0.91 7.06
N GLN A 177 -6.79 -0.92 5.76
CA GLN A 177 -6.29 -2.09 5.05
C GLN A 177 -4.75 -2.13 4.91
N CYS A 178 -4.05 -1.08 5.31
CA CYS A 178 -2.64 -0.96 4.97
C CYS A 178 -1.78 -0.55 6.16
N ARG A 179 -1.93 0.69 6.64
CA ARG A 179 -1.00 1.29 7.60
C ARG A 179 -1.57 1.50 9.00
N GLY A 180 -2.88 1.58 9.14
CA GLY A 180 -3.54 1.92 10.41
C GLY A 180 -3.15 1.02 11.57
N PRO A 181 -3.23 -0.31 11.47
CA PRO A 181 -2.81 -1.20 12.55
C PRO A 181 -1.34 -1.05 12.93
N ARG A 182 -0.43 -0.85 11.95
CA ARG A 182 0.98 -0.56 12.20
C ARG A 182 1.15 0.75 12.95
N GLU A 183 0.51 1.82 12.49
CA GLU A 183 0.55 3.12 13.13
C GLU A 183 0.04 3.05 14.57
N ALA A 184 -1.09 2.36 14.80
CA ALA A 184 -1.66 2.14 16.12
C ALA A 184 -0.76 1.30 17.04
N GLY A 185 -0.21 0.19 16.55
CA GLY A 185 0.66 -0.69 17.33
C GLY A 185 1.94 0.01 17.79
N PHE A 186 2.57 0.79 16.92
CA PHE A 186 3.77 1.56 17.25
C PHE A 186 3.44 2.79 18.12
N LEU A 187 2.32 3.48 17.88
CA LEU A 187 1.83 4.55 18.73
C LEU A 187 1.64 4.07 20.18
N LEU A 188 0.98 2.93 20.39
CA LEU A 188 0.72 2.33 21.70
C LEU A 188 1.99 1.84 22.40
N THR A 189 3.09 1.64 21.69
CA THR A 189 4.35 1.12 22.24
C THR A 189 5.39 2.23 22.43
N PHE A 190 5.57 3.09 21.41
CA PHE A 190 6.63 4.11 21.38
C PHE A 190 6.09 5.56 21.46
N GLY A 191 4.77 5.74 21.52
CA GLY A 191 4.14 7.07 21.57
C GLY A 191 4.09 7.80 20.22
N THR A 192 4.56 7.17 19.14
CA THR A 192 4.55 7.79 17.81
C THR A 192 4.17 6.77 16.74
N PRO A 193 3.26 7.13 15.81
CA PRO A 193 2.93 6.26 14.70
C PRO A 193 4.08 6.21 13.69
N LEU A 194 4.24 5.07 13.02
CA LEU A 194 5.21 4.96 11.93
C LEU A 194 4.61 5.45 10.61
N GLY A 195 5.17 6.54 10.10
CA GLY A 195 4.84 7.08 8.78
C GLY A 195 5.40 6.24 7.62
N SER A 196 5.25 6.74 6.41
CA SER A 196 5.93 6.23 5.20
C SER A 196 6.53 7.40 4.44
N PRO A 197 7.79 7.30 4.01
CA PRO A 197 8.70 6.15 4.16
C PRO A 197 8.94 5.76 5.61
N GLU A 198 9.03 4.46 5.88
CA GLU A 198 9.23 3.92 7.21
C GLU A 198 10.58 4.40 7.79
N PRO A 199 10.61 4.85 9.07
CA PRO A 199 11.81 5.41 9.70
C PRO A 199 12.75 4.30 10.21
N ILE A 200 13.40 3.61 9.27
CA ILE A 200 14.27 2.47 9.51
C ILE A 200 15.64 2.64 8.86
N ASP A 201 16.65 2.01 9.43
CA ASP A 201 18.03 2.01 8.93
C ASP A 201 18.43 0.62 8.42
N LEU A 202 17.94 0.28 7.21
CA LEU A 202 18.27 -0.98 6.55
C LEU A 202 19.77 -1.10 6.24
N ALA A 203 20.42 0.01 5.91
CA ALA A 203 21.81 0.00 5.44
C ALA A 203 22.81 -0.49 6.49
N HIS A 204 22.52 -0.25 7.77
CA HIS A 204 23.40 -0.65 8.88
C HIS A 204 22.85 -1.84 9.68
N ALA A 205 21.69 -2.39 9.31
CA ALA A 205 21.15 -3.57 9.96
C ALA A 205 22.01 -4.81 9.65
N ARG A 206 22.28 -5.62 10.66
CA ARG A 206 23.04 -6.88 10.54
C ARG A 206 22.12 -8.08 10.38
N VAL A 207 20.98 -8.07 11.05
CA VAL A 207 19.90 -9.03 10.86
C VAL A 207 18.62 -8.26 10.57
N ILE A 208 17.93 -8.64 9.50
CA ILE A 208 16.68 -8.03 9.06
C ILE A 208 15.59 -9.10 9.09
N THR A 209 14.59 -8.89 9.94
CA THR A 209 13.44 -9.80 10.05
C THR A 209 12.26 -9.21 9.28
N LEU A 210 11.79 -9.93 8.25
CA LEU A 210 10.63 -9.58 7.43
C LEU A 210 9.48 -10.52 7.78
N ILE A 211 8.36 -9.97 8.25
CA ILE A 211 7.15 -10.74 8.62
C ILE A 211 6.01 -10.31 7.73
N GLY A 212 5.63 -11.15 6.75
CA GLY A 212 4.62 -10.82 5.74
C GLY A 212 4.98 -9.62 4.85
N SER A 213 6.24 -9.20 4.82
CA SER A 213 6.71 -8.05 4.06
C SER A 213 7.33 -8.48 2.73
N HIS A 214 6.90 -7.85 1.64
CA HIS A 214 7.26 -8.25 0.26
C HIS A 214 8.35 -7.35 -0.34
N LEU A 215 9.42 -7.06 0.36
CA LEU A 215 10.55 -6.33 -0.21
C LEU A 215 11.16 -7.13 -1.35
N GLY A 216 11.25 -6.50 -2.53
CA GLY A 216 11.71 -7.14 -3.77
C GLY A 216 10.58 -7.56 -4.74
N GLU A 217 9.36 -7.74 -4.27
CA GLU A 217 8.17 -7.98 -5.12
C GLU A 217 7.17 -6.83 -5.06
N ASN A 218 7.17 -6.10 -3.98
CA ASN A 218 6.35 -4.93 -3.78
C ASN A 218 7.18 -3.65 -3.98
N MET A 219 6.57 -2.50 -3.71
CA MET A 219 7.20 -1.18 -3.81
C MET A 219 8.30 -0.95 -2.79
N HIS A 220 8.40 0.25 -2.31
CA HIS A 220 9.46 0.70 -1.41
C HIS A 220 10.82 0.73 -2.13
N ASN A 221 10.83 1.40 -3.28
CA ASN A 221 12.00 1.39 -4.19
C ASN A 221 13.33 1.64 -3.49
N THR A 222 13.40 2.64 -2.61
CA THR A 222 14.63 2.95 -1.86
C THR A 222 14.97 1.84 -0.88
N GLN A 223 13.98 1.30 -0.16
CA GLN A 223 14.20 0.21 0.80
C GLN A 223 14.66 -1.07 0.12
N VAL A 224 14.18 -1.36 -1.11
CA VAL A 224 14.69 -2.51 -1.89
C VAL A 224 16.15 -2.30 -2.28
N GLN A 225 16.54 -1.07 -2.62
CA GLN A 225 17.94 -0.73 -2.90
C GLN A 225 18.81 -0.88 -1.64
N GLU A 226 18.36 -0.30 -0.51
CA GLU A 226 19.05 -0.40 0.78
C GLU A 226 19.13 -1.86 1.27
N LEU A 227 18.08 -2.67 1.09
CA LEU A 227 18.09 -4.09 1.41
C LEU A 227 19.13 -4.85 0.59
N ALA A 228 19.24 -4.57 -0.72
CA ALA A 228 20.23 -5.19 -1.58
C ALA A 228 21.66 -4.79 -1.19
N GLU A 229 21.85 -3.52 -0.81
CA GLU A 229 23.12 -2.98 -0.30
C GLU A 229 23.49 -3.64 1.04
N ALA A 230 22.54 -3.74 1.98
CA ALA A 230 22.75 -4.41 3.28
C ALA A 230 23.14 -5.90 3.11
N ILE A 231 22.42 -6.64 2.26
CA ILE A 231 22.78 -8.04 1.94
C ILE A 231 24.18 -8.11 1.32
N GLY A 232 24.52 -7.19 0.43
CA GLY A 232 25.86 -7.09 -0.17
C GLY A 232 26.96 -6.80 0.85
N ALA A 233 26.62 -6.09 1.93
CA ALA A 233 27.50 -5.80 3.07
C ALA A 233 27.54 -6.92 4.14
N GLY A 234 26.79 -8.02 3.96
CA GLY A 234 26.77 -9.17 4.85
C GLY A 234 25.60 -9.25 5.82
N ALA A 235 24.58 -8.39 5.68
CA ALA A 235 23.35 -8.52 6.45
C ALA A 235 22.62 -9.82 6.09
N GLU A 236 22.04 -10.48 7.09
CA GLU A 236 21.32 -11.74 6.92
C GLU A 236 19.81 -11.54 7.17
N LEU A 237 18.98 -12.33 6.48
CA LEU A 237 17.54 -12.22 6.56
C LEU A 237 16.92 -13.38 7.31
N VAL A 238 15.88 -13.04 8.11
CA VAL A 238 14.86 -13.98 8.60
C VAL A 238 13.54 -13.57 7.93
N VAL A 239 12.92 -14.49 7.19
CA VAL A 239 11.65 -14.21 6.50
C VAL A 239 10.56 -15.13 6.99
N VAL A 240 9.49 -14.54 7.52
CA VAL A 240 8.27 -15.21 7.97
C VAL A 240 7.18 -14.94 6.94
N ASP A 241 6.83 -15.93 6.15
CA ASP A 241 5.84 -15.80 5.08
C ASP A 241 5.34 -17.20 4.69
N PRO A 242 4.04 -17.46 4.57
CA PRO A 242 3.51 -18.73 4.07
C PRO A 242 3.95 -19.04 2.64
N ARG A 243 4.44 -18.04 1.93
CA ARG A 243 4.91 -18.09 0.56
C ARG A 243 6.44 -17.89 0.49
N PHE A 244 7.12 -18.69 -0.29
CA PHE A 244 8.55 -18.50 -0.59
C PHE A 244 8.72 -17.34 -1.57
N SER A 245 8.78 -16.12 -1.02
CA SER A 245 8.91 -14.85 -1.76
C SER A 245 10.33 -14.62 -2.30
N VAL A 246 10.52 -13.55 -3.07
CA VAL A 246 11.87 -13.13 -3.53
C VAL A 246 12.78 -12.86 -2.32
N ALA A 247 12.27 -12.18 -1.27
CA ALA A 247 13.04 -11.97 -0.04
C ALA A 247 13.39 -13.30 0.64
N ALA A 248 12.45 -14.26 0.70
CA ALA A 248 12.69 -15.59 1.25
C ALA A 248 13.80 -16.34 0.52
N SER A 249 13.95 -16.14 -0.81
CA SER A 249 15.04 -16.74 -1.58
C SER A 249 16.43 -16.20 -1.24
N LYS A 250 16.52 -15.10 -0.51
CA LYS A 250 17.75 -14.48 -0.01
C LYS A 250 17.95 -14.67 1.49
N ALA A 251 16.97 -15.26 2.17
CA ALA A 251 16.98 -15.41 3.61
C ALA A 251 17.88 -16.57 4.06
N ARG A 252 18.56 -16.38 5.18
CA ARG A 252 19.17 -17.46 5.94
C ARG A 252 18.12 -18.41 6.50
N TYR A 253 17.01 -17.83 6.99
CA TYR A 253 15.89 -18.58 7.53
C TYR A 253 14.59 -18.15 6.86
N TRP A 254 13.90 -19.09 6.23
CA TRP A 254 12.52 -18.94 5.82
C TRP A 254 11.63 -19.77 6.75
N LEU A 255 10.64 -19.12 7.33
CA LEU A 255 9.67 -19.70 8.23
C LEU A 255 8.29 -19.69 7.56
N PRO A 256 7.84 -20.81 6.98
CA PRO A 256 6.52 -20.93 6.34
C PRO A 256 5.42 -20.99 7.40
N VAL A 257 5.15 -19.88 8.06
CA VAL A 257 4.18 -19.77 9.15
C VAL A 257 2.76 -20.08 8.68
N LYS A 258 1.95 -20.73 9.50
CA LYS A 258 0.51 -20.86 9.26
C LYS A 258 -0.13 -19.46 9.32
N PRO A 259 -0.88 -19.03 8.30
CA PRO A 259 -1.47 -17.70 8.28
C PRO A 259 -2.34 -17.41 9.50
N GLY A 260 -2.14 -16.23 10.11
CA GLY A 260 -2.82 -15.80 11.31
C GLY A 260 -2.18 -16.27 12.62
N SER A 261 -1.03 -16.91 12.58
CA SER A 261 -0.31 -17.36 13.79
C SER A 261 0.97 -16.54 14.08
N ASP A 262 1.12 -15.38 13.47
CA ASP A 262 2.28 -14.49 13.64
C ASP A 262 2.49 -14.11 15.11
N ILE A 263 1.42 -13.78 15.86
CA ILE A 263 1.51 -13.43 17.28
C ILE A 263 2.07 -14.60 18.09
N ALA A 264 1.66 -15.83 17.79
CA ALA A 264 2.20 -17.01 18.50
C ALA A 264 3.71 -17.17 18.29
N LEU A 265 4.20 -16.95 17.07
CA LEU A 265 5.63 -16.97 16.78
C LEU A 265 6.37 -15.85 17.51
N LEU A 266 5.83 -14.63 17.48
CA LEU A 266 6.42 -13.46 18.14
C LEU A 266 6.50 -13.64 19.66
N LEU A 267 5.45 -14.13 20.29
CA LEU A 267 5.45 -14.44 21.72
C LEU A 267 6.47 -15.52 22.09
N ALA A 268 6.60 -16.57 21.27
CA ALA A 268 7.61 -17.60 21.50
C ALA A 268 9.04 -17.10 21.29
N TRP A 269 9.28 -16.19 20.34
CA TRP A 269 10.57 -15.53 20.23
C TRP A 269 10.88 -14.68 21.45
N MET A 270 9.89 -13.91 21.97
CA MET A 270 10.06 -13.15 23.21
C MET A 270 10.31 -14.07 24.41
N ASN A 271 9.61 -15.20 24.51
CA ASN A 271 9.87 -16.21 25.56
C ASN A 271 11.33 -16.65 25.57
N VAL A 272 11.87 -17.09 24.43
CA VAL A 272 13.27 -17.54 24.33
C VAL A 272 14.24 -16.41 24.65
N ILE A 273 14.03 -15.21 24.10
CA ILE A 273 14.90 -14.05 24.29
C ILE A 273 14.95 -13.62 25.75
N LEU A 274 13.79 -13.62 26.43
CA LEU A 274 13.68 -13.21 27.83
C LEU A 274 14.21 -14.30 28.79
N ALA A 275 13.86 -15.57 28.55
CA ALA A 275 14.31 -16.70 29.38
C ALA A 275 15.83 -16.90 29.32
N GLU A 276 16.44 -16.63 28.17
CA GLU A 276 17.89 -16.78 27.97
C GLU A 276 18.68 -15.46 28.23
N GLY A 277 18.02 -14.39 28.69
CA GLY A 277 18.68 -13.10 28.95
C GLY A 277 19.28 -12.43 27.73
N ARG A 278 18.72 -12.67 26.54
CA ARG A 278 19.25 -12.19 25.25
C ARG A 278 18.68 -10.84 24.81
N TYR A 279 17.95 -10.17 25.66
CA TYR A 279 17.44 -8.82 25.44
C TYR A 279 18.46 -7.74 25.85
N ASP A 280 18.25 -6.50 25.44
CA ASP A 280 19.08 -5.36 25.86
C ASP A 280 18.60 -4.85 27.22
N ALA A 281 19.16 -5.43 28.29
CA ALA A 281 18.71 -5.17 29.67
C ALA A 281 18.96 -3.73 30.11
N GLU A 282 20.10 -3.13 29.76
CA GLU A 282 20.45 -1.76 30.12
C GLU A 282 19.53 -0.77 29.40
N TYR A 283 19.34 -0.95 28.11
CA TYR A 283 18.42 -0.15 27.31
C TYR A 283 16.98 -0.19 27.87
N LEU A 284 16.47 -1.36 28.20
CA LEU A 284 15.12 -1.51 28.75
C LEU A 284 15.00 -0.91 30.16
N ALA A 285 16.01 -1.06 31.02
CA ALA A 285 16.00 -0.43 32.33
C ALA A 285 15.92 1.10 32.24
N GLN A 286 16.62 1.69 31.27
CA GLN A 286 16.61 3.11 31.02
C GLN A 286 15.34 3.60 30.33
N HIS A 287 14.79 2.85 29.37
CA HIS A 287 13.81 3.36 28.42
C HIS A 287 12.43 2.70 28.45
N ALA A 288 12.21 1.61 29.18
CA ALA A 288 10.96 0.84 29.10
C ALA A 288 10.24 0.64 30.44
N ASN A 289 8.93 0.49 30.34
CA ASN A 289 8.03 0.05 31.42
C ASN A 289 7.40 -1.32 31.07
N GLY A 290 7.00 -2.09 32.08
CA GLY A 290 6.19 -3.29 31.89
C GLY A 290 6.97 -4.56 31.54
N LEU A 291 8.28 -4.63 31.84
CA LEU A 291 9.12 -5.80 31.54
C LEU A 291 8.69 -7.03 32.36
N ASP A 292 8.40 -6.90 33.65
CA ASP A 292 8.01 -8.03 34.49
C ASP A 292 6.63 -8.60 34.13
N PRO A 293 5.59 -7.77 33.89
CA PRO A 293 4.35 -8.26 33.30
C PRO A 293 4.54 -9.00 31.96
N LEU A 294 5.41 -8.48 31.08
CA LEU A 294 5.72 -9.16 29.81
C LEU A 294 6.40 -10.51 30.05
N LYS A 295 7.40 -10.60 30.94
CA LYS A 295 8.05 -11.88 31.31
C LYS A 295 7.04 -12.91 31.80
N ALA A 296 6.14 -12.50 32.69
CA ALA A 296 5.09 -13.37 33.22
C ALA A 296 4.13 -13.83 32.11
N HIS A 297 3.75 -12.91 31.21
CA HIS A 297 2.82 -13.17 30.12
C HIS A 297 3.36 -14.18 29.10
N VAL A 298 4.65 -14.14 28.79
CA VAL A 298 5.25 -15.03 27.80
C VAL A 298 5.85 -16.30 28.40
N ALA A 299 5.81 -16.50 29.72
CA ALA A 299 6.48 -17.62 30.39
C ALA A 299 6.02 -19.01 29.87
N ASP A 300 4.74 -19.15 29.58
CA ASP A 300 4.12 -20.36 29.04
C ASP A 300 4.06 -20.40 27.50
N LYS A 301 4.47 -19.35 26.81
CA LYS A 301 4.46 -19.25 25.34
C LYS A 301 5.74 -19.86 24.75
N THR A 302 6.00 -21.12 25.10
CA THR A 302 7.23 -21.81 24.69
C THR A 302 7.27 -22.09 23.18
N PRO A 303 8.43 -22.41 22.62
CA PRO A 303 8.53 -22.88 21.23
C PRO A 303 7.65 -24.10 20.92
N GLU A 304 7.45 -25.00 21.90
CA GLU A 304 6.57 -26.15 21.78
C GLU A 304 5.10 -25.74 21.68
N TRP A 305 4.66 -24.79 22.53
CA TRP A 305 3.34 -24.20 22.43
C TRP A 305 3.13 -23.55 21.05
N ALA A 306 4.08 -22.74 20.60
CA ALA A 306 3.96 -22.06 19.32
C ALA A 306 3.96 -23.00 18.10
N TRP A 307 4.66 -24.14 18.19
CA TRP A 307 4.69 -25.14 17.10
C TRP A 307 3.29 -25.64 16.75
N ALA A 308 2.46 -25.94 17.74
CA ALA A 308 1.08 -26.39 17.52
C ALA A 308 0.25 -25.40 16.71
N HIS A 309 0.56 -24.11 16.81
CA HIS A 309 -0.16 -23.02 16.13
C HIS A 309 0.46 -22.62 14.80
N THR A 310 1.79 -22.51 14.75
CA THR A 310 2.54 -21.95 13.62
C THR A 310 2.95 -23.00 12.58
N GLY A 311 3.09 -24.24 12.99
CA GLY A 311 3.70 -25.30 12.20
C GLY A 311 5.22 -25.20 12.09
N ILE A 312 5.86 -24.26 12.80
CA ILE A 312 7.32 -24.09 12.85
C ILE A 312 7.88 -24.90 14.01
N ARG A 313 8.82 -25.80 13.71
CA ARG A 313 9.40 -26.69 14.74
C ARG A 313 10.10 -25.91 15.86
N PRO A 314 10.02 -26.38 17.13
CA PRO A 314 10.57 -25.69 18.28
C PRO A 314 12.04 -25.32 18.16
N GLU A 315 12.85 -26.24 17.60
CA GLU A 315 14.29 -25.99 17.39
C GLU A 315 14.52 -24.80 16.48
N ARG A 316 13.71 -24.67 15.42
CA ARG A 316 13.79 -23.55 14.47
C ARG A 316 13.35 -22.24 15.10
N ILE A 317 12.33 -22.27 15.98
CA ILE A 317 11.90 -21.09 16.74
C ILE A 317 13.02 -20.61 17.66
N ARG A 318 13.66 -21.52 18.42
CA ARG A 318 14.80 -21.18 19.29
C ARG A 318 15.99 -20.66 18.51
N GLU A 319 16.35 -21.33 17.42
CA GLU A 319 17.46 -20.93 16.57
C GLU A 319 17.28 -19.52 16.01
N THR A 320 16.09 -19.22 15.49
CA THR A 320 15.79 -17.91 14.92
C THR A 320 15.66 -16.82 15.98
N ALA A 321 15.09 -17.10 17.16
CA ALA A 321 15.07 -16.15 18.28
C ALA A 321 16.48 -15.74 18.72
N ARG A 322 17.37 -16.73 18.92
CA ARG A 322 18.78 -16.50 19.28
C ARG A 322 19.51 -15.73 18.18
N PHE A 323 19.23 -16.06 16.92
CA PHE A 323 19.85 -15.43 15.78
C PHE A 323 19.44 -13.94 15.66
N ILE A 324 18.14 -13.63 15.76
CA ILE A 324 17.64 -12.27 15.78
C ILE A 324 18.28 -11.48 16.92
N ALA A 325 18.31 -12.06 18.13
CA ALA A 325 18.88 -11.39 19.31
C ALA A 325 20.40 -11.20 19.24
N SER A 326 21.13 -11.99 18.47
CA SER A 326 22.60 -11.92 18.39
C SER A 326 23.13 -10.65 17.72
N ALA A 327 22.30 -9.99 16.92
CA ALA A 327 22.68 -8.80 16.16
C ALA A 327 22.28 -7.47 16.84
N ARG A 328 21.66 -7.52 18.03
CA ARG A 328 21.22 -6.31 18.72
C ARG A 328 22.38 -5.31 18.92
N PRO A 329 22.13 -3.98 18.90
CA PRO A 329 20.87 -3.33 18.56
C PRO A 329 20.58 -3.27 17.04
N ALA A 330 21.54 -3.61 16.18
CA ALA A 330 21.44 -3.59 14.72
C ALA A 330 20.63 -4.80 14.16
N SER A 331 19.57 -5.18 14.86
CA SER A 331 18.60 -6.22 14.50
C SER A 331 17.25 -5.57 14.22
N LEU A 332 16.95 -5.40 12.94
CA LEU A 332 15.77 -4.70 12.47
C LEU A 332 14.60 -5.68 12.28
N VAL A 333 13.57 -5.55 13.10
CA VAL A 333 12.25 -6.10 12.81
C VAL A 333 11.54 -5.14 11.87
N HIS A 334 11.46 -5.44 10.58
CA HIS A 334 10.89 -4.53 9.60
C HIS A 334 9.39 -4.33 9.85
N PRO A 335 8.89 -3.09 10.03
CA PRO A 335 7.51 -2.85 10.45
C PRO A 335 6.48 -3.19 9.38
N GLY A 336 6.92 -3.54 8.16
CA GLY A 336 6.02 -3.73 7.04
C GLY A 336 5.25 -2.45 6.68
N ARG A 337 4.31 -2.57 5.79
CA ARG A 337 3.30 -1.53 5.54
C ARG A 337 1.90 -2.13 5.52
N HIS A 338 1.79 -3.33 5.01
CA HIS A 338 0.53 -4.07 4.97
C HIS A 338 0.43 -4.96 6.18
N THR A 339 -0.75 -4.97 6.76
CA THR A 339 -1.12 -5.93 7.79
C THR A 339 -1.26 -7.33 7.19
N VAL A 340 -1.31 -8.33 8.01
CA VAL A 340 -1.59 -9.71 7.57
C VAL A 340 -3.09 -9.99 7.45
N TRP A 341 -3.93 -9.02 7.78
CA TRP A 341 -5.38 -9.04 7.63
C TRP A 341 -6.08 -10.20 8.33
N THR A 342 -5.75 -10.40 9.59
CA THR A 342 -6.35 -11.50 10.41
C THR A 342 -7.29 -11.01 11.50
N GLY A 343 -7.46 -9.67 11.63
CA GLY A 343 -8.38 -9.05 12.59
C GLY A 343 -7.80 -8.80 13.98
N ASP A 344 -6.57 -9.22 14.25
CA ASP A 344 -5.81 -8.91 15.47
C ASP A 344 -4.54 -8.10 15.10
N ASP A 345 -4.64 -7.35 14.03
CA ASP A 345 -3.48 -6.73 13.38
C ASP A 345 -2.81 -5.66 14.25
N THR A 346 -3.54 -4.90 15.07
CA THR A 346 -2.96 -3.93 16.01
C THR A 346 -2.11 -4.62 17.08
N GLN A 347 -2.59 -5.72 17.66
CA GLN A 347 -1.82 -6.49 18.67
C GLN A 347 -0.61 -7.20 18.02
N ARG A 348 -0.74 -7.64 16.76
CA ARG A 348 0.40 -8.17 16.01
C ARG A 348 1.48 -7.11 15.81
N GLU A 349 1.12 -5.91 15.41
CA GLU A 349 2.07 -4.81 15.21
C GLU A 349 2.69 -4.37 16.54
N ARG A 350 1.92 -4.40 17.64
CA ARG A 350 2.48 -4.21 18.99
C ARG A 350 3.47 -5.30 19.36
N ALA A 351 3.20 -6.57 19.05
CA ALA A 351 4.16 -7.64 19.31
C ALA A 351 5.48 -7.44 18.54
N MET A 352 5.42 -6.96 17.30
CA MET A 352 6.62 -6.58 16.54
C MET A 352 7.36 -5.40 17.16
N ALA A 353 6.64 -4.37 17.62
CA ALA A 353 7.20 -3.21 18.31
C ALA A 353 7.87 -3.58 19.65
N ILE A 354 7.23 -4.46 20.43
CA ILE A 354 7.79 -4.98 21.68
C ILE A 354 9.06 -5.81 21.41
N LEU A 355 9.06 -6.66 20.40
CA LEU A 355 10.27 -7.39 20.00
C LEU A 355 11.40 -6.44 19.61
N ALA A 356 11.13 -5.39 18.85
CA ALA A 356 12.11 -4.36 18.51
C ALA A 356 12.64 -3.64 19.77
N ALA A 357 11.79 -3.39 20.76
CA ALA A 357 12.19 -2.81 22.04
C ALA A 357 13.12 -3.75 22.85
N LEU A 358 12.80 -5.05 22.92
CA LEU A 358 13.65 -6.06 23.56
C LEU A 358 15.05 -6.14 22.94
N LEU A 359 15.14 -5.89 21.64
CA LEU A 359 16.41 -5.85 20.91
C LEU A 359 17.15 -4.51 21.04
N GLY A 360 16.56 -3.50 21.69
CA GLY A 360 17.15 -2.18 21.87
C GLY A 360 17.32 -1.43 20.53
N SER A 361 16.49 -1.70 19.52
CA SER A 361 16.69 -1.15 18.17
C SER A 361 15.94 0.15 17.88
N TRP A 362 15.15 0.66 18.82
CA TRP A 362 14.47 1.95 18.66
C TRP A 362 15.40 3.13 18.98
N GLY A 363 15.51 4.08 18.03
CA GLY A 363 16.40 5.24 18.14
C GLY A 363 17.88 4.92 17.90
N ARG A 364 18.23 3.72 17.41
CA ARG A 364 19.61 3.25 17.28
C ARG A 364 19.93 2.78 15.87
N ARG A 365 21.21 2.88 15.50
CA ARG A 365 21.72 2.52 14.16
C ARG A 365 21.43 1.07 13.80
N GLY A 366 21.00 0.84 12.57
CA GLY A 366 20.59 -0.49 12.10
C GLY A 366 19.23 -0.95 12.62
N GLY A 367 18.50 -0.09 13.32
CA GLY A 367 17.14 -0.29 13.82
C GLY A 367 16.18 0.78 13.29
N TYR A 368 15.41 1.38 14.19
CA TYR A 368 14.51 2.49 13.88
C TYR A 368 15.21 3.81 14.15
N VAL A 369 15.12 4.74 13.20
CA VAL A 369 15.82 6.02 13.23
C VAL A 369 14.85 7.19 13.07
N ALA A 370 15.24 8.38 13.49
CA ALA A 370 14.39 9.56 13.35
C ALA A 370 14.34 10.00 11.88
N HIS A 371 13.15 10.31 11.41
CA HIS A 371 12.93 11.01 10.16
C HIS A 371 12.50 12.44 10.43
N THR A 372 13.04 13.39 9.68
CA THR A 372 12.69 14.80 9.73
C THR A 372 12.08 15.25 8.41
N ARG A 373 11.37 16.36 8.42
CA ARG A 373 10.81 16.99 7.21
C ARG A 373 11.28 18.42 7.08
N LEU A 374 11.26 18.93 5.85
CA LEU A 374 11.38 20.36 5.62
C LEU A 374 10.05 21.03 5.91
N ASP A 375 10.09 22.12 6.68
CA ASP A 375 8.91 22.93 6.90
C ASP A 375 8.58 23.74 5.65
N LEU A 376 7.33 23.68 5.26
CA LEU A 376 6.78 24.46 4.18
C LEU A 376 5.48 25.08 4.66
N PRO A 377 5.37 26.43 4.70
CA PRO A 377 4.15 27.09 5.14
C PRO A 377 2.93 26.63 4.35
N ALA A 378 1.79 26.48 5.04
CA ALA A 378 0.52 26.25 4.37
C ALA A 378 0.15 27.50 3.54
N TYR A 379 -0.57 27.29 2.44
CA TYR A 379 -1.15 28.41 1.72
C TYR A 379 -2.20 29.10 2.60
N LYS A 380 -2.10 30.41 2.74
CA LYS A 380 -3.03 31.18 3.56
C LYS A 380 -4.37 31.35 2.81
N VAL A 381 -5.44 30.87 3.44
CA VAL A 381 -6.82 31.11 3.02
C VAL A 381 -7.47 31.98 4.08
N ASP A 382 -7.95 33.16 3.69
CA ASP A 382 -8.52 34.14 4.64
C ASP A 382 -9.95 33.75 5.07
N ALA A 383 -10.65 32.94 4.26
CA ALA A 383 -11.98 32.47 4.59
C ALA A 383 -11.96 31.48 5.76
N ALA A 384 -12.82 31.68 6.74
CA ALA A 384 -12.99 30.76 7.88
C ALA A 384 -13.72 29.49 7.43
N PHE A 385 -13.06 28.34 7.58
CA PHE A 385 -13.68 27.06 7.27
C PHE A 385 -14.83 26.74 8.24
N PRO A 386 -15.95 26.21 7.76
CA PRO A 386 -17.05 25.79 8.62
C PRO A 386 -16.61 24.62 9.52
N HIS A 387 -17.16 24.57 10.72
CA HIS A 387 -17.01 23.42 11.61
C HIS A 387 -18.19 22.48 11.40
N PRO A 388 -17.95 21.19 11.14
CA PRO A 388 -19.02 20.21 11.05
C PRO A 388 -19.80 20.13 12.38
N GLU A 389 -21.12 20.05 12.31
CA GLU A 389 -21.97 19.88 13.50
C GLU A 389 -21.98 18.44 14.00
N ARG A 390 -21.81 17.49 13.09
CA ARG A 390 -21.77 16.06 13.36
C ARG A 390 -20.36 15.51 13.16
N LYS A 391 -20.00 14.51 13.97
CA LYS A 391 -18.74 13.76 13.82
C LYS A 391 -18.79 12.88 12.57
N GLU A 392 -17.67 12.25 12.26
CA GLU A 392 -17.54 11.33 11.13
C GLU A 392 -18.58 10.18 11.22
N ALA A 393 -19.12 9.81 10.06
CA ALA A 393 -20.16 8.80 9.96
C ALA A 393 -19.64 7.35 10.06
N ASP A 394 -18.33 7.14 9.97
CA ASP A 394 -17.69 5.82 9.99
C ASP A 394 -17.77 5.09 11.34
N LYS A 395 -18.25 5.78 12.39
CA LYS A 395 -18.37 5.22 13.73
C LYS A 395 -19.65 4.39 13.85
N PRO A 396 -19.57 3.10 14.25
CA PRO A 396 -20.77 2.33 14.53
C PRO A 396 -21.53 2.92 15.73
N ARG A 397 -22.86 2.72 15.79
CA ARG A 397 -23.71 3.21 16.89
C ARG A 397 -23.27 2.71 18.26
N ALA A 398 -22.74 1.51 18.34
CA ALA A 398 -22.30 0.85 19.58
C ALA A 398 -20.92 1.28 20.09
N GLY A 399 -20.31 2.31 19.50
CA GLY A 399 -18.96 2.77 19.83
C GLY A 399 -18.06 2.86 18.61
N GLY A 400 -16.88 3.45 18.78
CA GLY A 400 -15.89 3.59 17.70
C GLY A 400 -14.67 2.73 17.94
N TYR A 401 -13.73 2.84 17.04
CA TYR A 401 -12.40 2.26 17.18
C TYR A 401 -11.49 3.28 17.88
N PRO A 402 -11.19 3.08 19.18
CA PRO A 402 -10.66 4.16 20.04
C PRO A 402 -9.27 4.65 19.63
N ILE A 403 -8.52 3.84 18.88
CA ILE A 403 -7.14 4.17 18.43
C ILE A 403 -7.11 4.54 16.93
N ALA A 404 -8.25 4.55 16.25
CA ALA A 404 -8.31 5.01 14.87
C ALA A 404 -8.02 6.51 14.78
N SER A 405 -6.99 6.88 14.02
CA SER A 405 -6.60 8.29 13.78
C SER A 405 -7.18 8.89 12.51
N GLU A 406 -7.78 8.06 11.64
CA GLU A 406 -8.43 8.49 10.40
C GLU A 406 -9.78 7.82 10.23
N VAL A 407 -10.59 8.38 9.35
CA VAL A 407 -11.89 7.85 8.95
C VAL A 407 -11.75 6.52 8.21
N LEU A 408 -12.56 5.54 8.58
CA LEU A 408 -12.57 4.22 7.96
C LEU A 408 -13.45 4.20 6.70
N ALA A 409 -12.87 3.91 5.56
CA ALA A 409 -13.61 3.87 4.29
C ALA A 409 -14.73 2.80 4.29
N SER A 410 -14.52 1.65 4.95
CA SER A 410 -15.58 0.65 5.16
C SER A 410 -16.73 1.19 6.02
N GLY A 411 -16.41 1.94 7.07
CA GLY A 411 -17.42 2.57 7.92
C GLY A 411 -18.24 3.64 7.19
N LEU A 412 -17.62 4.42 6.27
CA LEU A 412 -18.37 5.33 5.41
C LEU A 412 -19.32 4.58 4.45
N CYS A 413 -18.86 3.42 3.95
CA CYS A 413 -19.69 2.54 3.13
C CYS A 413 -20.90 2.04 3.97
N ASP A 414 -20.67 1.59 5.20
CA ASP A 414 -21.73 1.17 6.12
C ASP A 414 -22.72 2.29 6.41
N ALA A 415 -22.23 3.49 6.65
CA ALA A 415 -23.04 4.68 6.93
C ALA A 415 -23.93 5.10 5.74
N SER A 416 -23.71 4.55 4.54
CA SER A 416 -24.57 4.79 3.39
C SER A 416 -25.77 3.82 3.32
N VAL A 417 -25.75 2.75 4.14
CA VAL A 417 -26.91 1.86 4.30
C VAL A 417 -27.79 2.41 5.42
N PRO A 418 -29.08 2.70 5.17
CA PRO A 418 -29.94 3.38 6.12
C PRO A 418 -29.97 2.68 7.50
N GLY A 419 -29.78 3.48 8.55
CA GLY A 419 -29.83 3.02 9.93
C GLY A 419 -28.59 2.29 10.45
N SER A 420 -27.53 2.16 9.67
CA SER A 420 -26.28 1.46 10.05
C SER A 420 -25.34 2.31 10.90
N ALA A 421 -25.40 3.63 10.81
CA ALA A 421 -24.56 4.58 11.51
C ALA A 421 -25.36 5.67 12.26
N LEU A 422 -24.68 6.67 12.79
CA LEU A 422 -25.29 7.80 13.50
C LEU A 422 -26.19 8.63 12.58
N TYR A 423 -25.84 8.73 11.30
CA TYR A 423 -26.64 9.35 10.23
C TYR A 423 -26.26 8.74 8.88
N ASP A 424 -27.14 8.86 7.91
CA ASP A 424 -26.94 8.28 6.59
C ASP A 424 -26.14 9.21 5.68
N LEU A 425 -25.19 8.64 4.94
CA LEU A 425 -24.53 9.29 3.81
C LEU A 425 -25.38 9.16 2.56
N LYS A 426 -25.49 10.24 1.77
CA LYS A 426 -26.34 10.32 0.58
C LYS A 426 -25.58 10.69 -0.69
N ALA A 427 -24.35 11.18 -0.58
CA ALA A 427 -23.52 11.47 -1.75
C ALA A 427 -22.06 11.00 -1.54
N TRP A 428 -21.49 10.43 -2.59
CA TRP A 428 -20.08 10.07 -2.64
C TRP A 428 -19.34 10.81 -3.75
N LEU A 429 -18.23 11.41 -3.39
CA LEU A 429 -17.18 11.83 -4.31
C LEU A 429 -16.05 10.80 -4.24
N VAL A 430 -15.76 10.12 -5.35
CA VAL A 430 -14.75 9.04 -5.40
C VAL A 430 -13.63 9.48 -6.33
N TYR A 431 -12.47 9.80 -5.74
CA TYR A 431 -11.31 10.32 -6.44
C TYR A 431 -10.17 9.32 -6.47
N GLY A 432 -9.76 8.88 -7.65
CA GLY A 432 -8.61 8.00 -7.90
C GLY A 432 -8.67 6.64 -7.19
N CYS A 433 -9.87 6.10 -6.98
CA CYS A 433 -10.11 4.94 -6.14
C CYS A 433 -11.23 4.06 -6.71
N ASN A 434 -10.95 2.77 -6.96
CA ASN A 434 -11.97 1.80 -7.34
C ASN A 434 -12.47 1.03 -6.11
N LEU A 435 -13.51 1.53 -5.46
CA LEU A 435 -14.04 0.97 -4.21
C LEU A 435 -14.52 -0.49 -4.37
N LEU A 436 -14.99 -0.89 -5.55
CA LEU A 436 -15.46 -2.25 -5.83
C LEU A 436 -14.33 -3.29 -5.88
N GLN A 437 -13.08 -2.83 -5.97
CA GLN A 437 -11.87 -3.66 -5.87
C GLN A 437 -11.10 -3.39 -4.57
N ALA A 438 -11.19 -2.16 -4.03
CA ALA A 438 -10.42 -1.77 -2.87
C ALA A 438 -11.06 -2.15 -1.54
N LEU A 439 -12.39 -2.20 -1.47
CA LEU A 439 -13.11 -2.63 -0.26
C LEU A 439 -13.48 -4.13 -0.37
N PRO A 440 -13.40 -4.87 0.73
CA PRO A 440 -13.99 -6.22 0.81
C PRO A 440 -15.52 -6.12 0.85
N GLU A 441 -16.19 -7.27 0.89
CA GLU A 441 -17.65 -7.33 0.94
C GLU A 441 -18.31 -6.52 -0.18
N ARG A 442 -17.87 -6.78 -1.43
CA ARG A 442 -18.34 -6.08 -2.63
C ARG A 442 -19.86 -5.90 -2.70
N LYS A 443 -20.63 -6.90 -2.26
CA LYS A 443 -22.12 -6.82 -2.23
C LYS A 443 -22.59 -5.66 -1.38
N LYS A 444 -22.01 -5.46 -0.20
CA LYS A 444 -22.31 -4.37 0.71
C LYS A 444 -21.98 -2.99 0.11
N THR A 445 -20.84 -2.90 -0.59
CA THR A 445 -20.48 -1.67 -1.32
C THR A 445 -21.51 -1.35 -2.41
N LEU A 446 -22.02 -2.35 -3.14
CA LEU A 446 -23.07 -2.15 -4.13
C LEU A 446 -24.42 -1.78 -3.51
N GLU A 447 -24.79 -2.38 -2.37
CA GLU A 447 -25.97 -2.01 -1.60
C GLU A 447 -25.90 -0.54 -1.15
N ALA A 448 -24.76 -0.10 -0.63
CA ALA A 448 -24.52 1.28 -0.27
C ALA A 448 -24.66 2.24 -1.46
N ILE A 449 -24.06 1.91 -2.60
CA ILE A 449 -24.15 2.72 -3.83
C ILE A 449 -25.60 2.91 -4.27
N GLN A 450 -26.45 1.91 -4.13
CA GLN A 450 -27.86 1.99 -4.51
C GLN A 450 -28.68 2.96 -3.63
N GLN A 451 -28.21 3.27 -2.43
CA GLN A 451 -28.88 4.18 -1.48
C GLN A 451 -28.48 5.65 -1.67
N LEU A 452 -27.52 5.94 -2.54
CA LEU A 452 -27.02 7.30 -2.74
C LEU A 452 -27.91 8.10 -3.68
N ASP A 453 -28.06 9.39 -3.36
CA ASP A 453 -28.68 10.38 -4.26
C ASP A 453 -27.67 10.83 -5.35
N LEU A 454 -26.36 10.73 -5.05
CA LEU A 454 -25.28 11.09 -5.98
C LEU A 454 -24.03 10.23 -5.79
N LEU A 455 -23.51 9.72 -6.88
CA LEU A 455 -22.16 9.11 -6.96
C LEU A 455 -21.37 9.78 -8.09
N VAL A 456 -20.28 10.44 -7.75
CA VAL A 456 -19.34 11.05 -8.71
C VAL A 456 -18.03 10.27 -8.70
N ALA A 457 -17.57 9.80 -9.84
CA ALA A 457 -16.26 9.19 -10.01
C ALA A 457 -15.32 10.14 -10.76
N ILE A 458 -14.14 10.39 -10.19
CA ILE A 458 -13.09 11.21 -10.78
C ILE A 458 -11.87 10.32 -10.96
N ASP A 459 -11.52 9.96 -12.18
CA ASP A 459 -10.43 9.04 -12.46
C ASP A 459 -9.80 9.31 -13.85
N VAL A 460 -8.65 8.71 -14.08
CA VAL A 460 -7.94 8.71 -15.37
C VAL A 460 -8.49 7.64 -16.31
N LEU A 461 -8.76 6.45 -15.76
CA LEU A 461 -9.29 5.29 -16.49
C LEU A 461 -10.72 4.99 -16.07
N PRO A 462 -11.53 4.39 -16.95
CA PRO A 462 -12.90 3.98 -16.63
C PRO A 462 -12.90 2.73 -15.73
N ALA A 463 -12.49 2.91 -14.47
CA ALA A 463 -12.49 1.86 -13.47
C ALA A 463 -13.91 1.34 -13.20
N GLU A 464 -14.04 0.19 -12.56
CA GLU A 464 -15.33 -0.45 -12.34
C GLU A 464 -16.35 0.45 -11.63
N ILE A 465 -15.88 1.27 -10.67
CA ILE A 465 -16.74 2.24 -9.96
C ILE A 465 -17.35 3.29 -10.90
N CYS A 466 -16.66 3.64 -11.99
CA CYS A 466 -17.19 4.57 -13.00
C CYS A 466 -18.46 4.01 -13.66
N GLY A 467 -18.55 2.69 -13.85
CA GLY A 467 -19.74 2.02 -14.37
C GLY A 467 -20.96 2.12 -13.42
N TRP A 468 -20.80 2.59 -12.21
CA TRP A 468 -21.85 2.80 -11.21
C TRP A 468 -22.12 4.29 -10.91
N ALA A 469 -21.21 5.19 -11.32
CA ALA A 469 -21.34 6.60 -11.03
C ALA A 469 -22.45 7.28 -11.83
N ASP A 470 -23.07 8.32 -11.29
CA ASP A 470 -24.02 9.19 -12.01
C ASP A 470 -23.27 10.15 -12.93
N VAL A 471 -22.11 10.62 -12.47
CA VAL A 471 -21.24 11.53 -13.21
C VAL A 471 -19.82 10.99 -13.16
N VAL A 472 -19.16 10.90 -14.33
CA VAL A 472 -17.76 10.53 -14.45
C VAL A 472 -16.95 11.72 -14.97
N LEU A 473 -15.94 12.15 -14.21
CA LEU A 473 -15.12 13.29 -14.53
C LEU A 473 -13.70 12.83 -14.89
N PRO A 474 -13.21 13.13 -16.11
CA PRO A 474 -11.91 12.67 -16.58
C PRO A 474 -10.77 13.48 -16.00
N GLU A 475 -9.90 12.84 -15.21
CA GLU A 475 -8.72 13.49 -14.65
C GLU A 475 -7.50 13.38 -15.58
N ALA A 476 -6.67 14.42 -15.57
CA ALA A 476 -5.35 14.40 -16.15
C ALA A 476 -4.40 13.49 -15.37
N THR A 477 -3.49 12.78 -16.05
CA THR A 477 -2.48 11.95 -15.38
C THR A 477 -1.47 12.80 -14.63
N TYR A 478 -0.67 12.15 -13.75
CA TYR A 478 0.39 12.83 -13.01
C TYR A 478 1.50 13.45 -13.87
N LEU A 479 1.56 13.15 -15.17
CA LEU A 479 2.48 13.76 -16.15
C LEU A 479 1.88 15.01 -16.83
N GLU A 480 0.62 15.28 -16.60
CA GLU A 480 -0.15 16.35 -17.24
C GLU A 480 -0.62 17.43 -16.25
N ARG A 481 -0.09 17.46 -15.04
CA ARG A 481 -0.55 18.41 -14.01
C ARG A 481 0.53 18.79 -13.00
N ASP A 482 0.39 19.97 -12.44
CA ASP A 482 1.00 20.36 -11.17
C ASP A 482 0.10 19.86 -10.01
N ASP A 483 0.71 19.37 -8.94
CA ASP A 483 0.06 19.05 -7.66
C ASP A 483 0.79 19.76 -6.51
N ASP A 484 0.29 19.60 -5.29
CA ASP A 484 0.93 20.16 -4.11
C ASP A 484 2.33 19.57 -3.86
N VAL A 485 3.15 20.31 -3.11
CA VAL A 485 4.53 19.92 -2.78
C VAL A 485 4.51 18.66 -1.93
N SER A 486 5.31 17.68 -2.32
CA SER A 486 5.59 16.49 -1.49
C SER A 486 6.76 16.79 -0.55
N ALA A 487 6.52 16.79 0.76
CA ALA A 487 7.54 16.98 1.80
C ALA A 487 7.40 15.90 2.88
N PRO A 488 7.66 14.62 2.57
CA PRO A 488 7.58 13.55 3.57
C PRO A 488 8.74 13.66 4.57
N ALA A 489 8.54 13.13 5.76
CA ALA A 489 9.66 12.91 6.68
C ALA A 489 10.60 11.84 6.10
N PHE A 490 11.91 12.08 6.15
CA PHE A 490 12.93 11.15 5.67
C PHE A 490 14.25 11.32 6.43
N LYS A 491 15.19 10.38 6.29
CA LYS A 491 16.54 10.42 6.91
C LYS A 491 17.26 11.73 6.61
N ARG A 492 17.28 12.15 5.36
CA ARG A 492 17.63 13.48 4.93
C ARG A 492 16.36 14.18 4.45
N PRO A 493 15.89 15.23 5.13
CA PRO A 493 14.63 15.87 4.77
C PRO A 493 14.69 16.46 3.36
N PHE A 494 13.58 16.40 2.65
CA PHE A 494 13.50 16.92 1.30
C PHE A 494 12.09 17.39 0.96
N LEU A 495 11.98 18.20 -0.07
CA LEU A 495 10.72 18.48 -0.77
C LEU A 495 10.86 18.16 -2.25
N ALA A 496 9.77 17.76 -2.88
CA ALA A 496 9.74 17.44 -4.31
C ALA A 496 8.48 18.00 -4.96
N LEU A 497 8.63 18.45 -6.21
CA LEU A 497 7.56 19.01 -7.01
C LEU A 497 6.97 17.96 -7.96
N ARG A 498 5.65 17.93 -8.03
CA ARG A 498 4.96 17.43 -9.20
C ARG A 498 4.77 18.58 -10.16
N GLN A 499 5.25 18.41 -11.38
CA GLN A 499 5.18 19.43 -12.41
C GLN A 499 4.55 18.83 -13.66
N GLU A 500 3.75 19.64 -14.35
CA GLU A 500 3.23 19.31 -15.66
C GLU A 500 4.40 19.08 -16.63
N VAL A 501 4.44 17.90 -17.23
CA VAL A 501 5.44 17.50 -18.23
C VAL A 501 4.93 17.80 -19.63
N VAL A 502 3.67 17.47 -19.90
CA VAL A 502 2.95 17.77 -21.14
C VAL A 502 1.55 18.28 -20.81
N PRO A 503 0.94 19.10 -21.67
CA PRO A 503 -0.44 19.54 -21.46
C PRO A 503 -1.42 18.38 -21.34
N PRO A 504 -2.53 18.56 -20.61
CA PRO A 504 -3.59 17.56 -20.54
C PRO A 504 -4.10 17.12 -21.91
N LEU A 505 -4.20 15.80 -22.12
CA LEU A 505 -4.70 15.24 -23.38
C LEU A 505 -6.23 15.29 -23.43
N ALA A 506 -6.77 15.55 -24.60
CA ALA A 506 -8.22 15.69 -24.84
C ALA A 506 -8.86 16.77 -23.92
N GLU A 507 -10.05 16.50 -23.38
CA GLU A 507 -10.75 17.42 -22.49
C GLU A 507 -10.47 17.13 -21.00
N THR A 508 -9.44 16.32 -20.67
CA THR A 508 -9.11 16.00 -19.27
C THR A 508 -8.66 17.26 -18.50
N LYS A 509 -8.91 17.28 -17.19
CA LYS A 509 -8.53 18.41 -16.33
C LYS A 509 -7.81 17.91 -15.08
N PRO A 510 -6.85 18.69 -14.55
CA PRO A 510 -6.22 18.38 -13.27
C PRO A 510 -7.23 18.38 -12.11
N GLY A 511 -7.02 17.54 -11.11
CA GLY A 511 -7.90 17.46 -9.94
C GLY A 511 -8.08 18.81 -9.22
N TRP A 512 -7.05 19.65 -9.18
CA TRP A 512 -7.14 21.01 -8.60
C TRP A 512 -8.13 21.90 -9.37
N TRP A 513 -8.16 21.81 -10.71
CA TRP A 513 -9.06 22.60 -11.55
C TRP A 513 -10.50 22.14 -11.33
N ILE A 514 -10.73 20.82 -11.34
CA ILE A 514 -12.08 20.24 -11.15
C ILE A 514 -12.63 20.64 -9.79
N ALA A 515 -11.85 20.53 -8.73
CA ALA A 515 -12.26 20.90 -7.38
C ALA A 515 -12.56 22.41 -7.24
N LYS A 516 -11.74 23.25 -7.86
CA LYS A 516 -11.89 24.72 -7.84
C LYS A 516 -13.14 25.16 -8.59
N GLU A 517 -13.37 24.65 -9.82
CA GLU A 517 -14.56 24.97 -10.61
C GLU A 517 -15.85 24.51 -9.89
N LEU A 518 -15.83 23.30 -9.33
CA LEU A 518 -16.96 22.83 -8.53
C LEU A 518 -17.16 23.70 -7.29
N ALA A 519 -16.10 24.13 -6.60
CA ALA A 519 -16.18 25.06 -5.49
C ALA A 519 -16.83 26.39 -5.90
N GLY A 520 -16.50 26.93 -7.09
CA GLY A 520 -17.14 28.11 -7.64
C GLY A 520 -18.65 27.95 -7.79
N LYS A 521 -19.11 26.84 -8.38
CA LYS A 521 -20.53 26.52 -8.54
C LYS A 521 -21.28 26.28 -7.22
N LEU A 522 -20.55 25.87 -6.18
CA LEU A 522 -21.08 25.67 -4.82
C LEU A 522 -21.05 26.93 -3.94
N GLY A 523 -20.57 28.07 -4.46
CA GLY A 523 -20.41 29.31 -3.69
C GLY A 523 -19.21 29.27 -2.72
N LEU A 524 -18.26 28.35 -2.93
CA LEU A 524 -17.09 28.12 -2.06
C LEU A 524 -15.78 28.68 -2.66
N GLY A 525 -15.85 29.53 -3.67
CA GLY A 525 -14.68 30.07 -4.39
C GLY A 525 -13.68 30.78 -3.48
N ALA A 526 -14.12 31.42 -2.39
CA ALA A 526 -13.24 32.07 -1.41
C ALA A 526 -12.22 31.14 -0.75
N PHE A 527 -12.47 29.83 -0.74
CA PHE A 527 -11.56 28.83 -0.22
C PHE A 527 -10.50 28.38 -1.24
N PHE A 528 -10.59 28.84 -2.51
CA PHE A 528 -9.68 28.53 -3.60
C PHE A 528 -9.14 29.83 -4.27
N PRO A 529 -8.48 30.74 -3.50
CA PRO A 529 -8.12 32.08 -3.97
C PRO A 529 -6.98 32.13 -4.98
N TRP A 530 -6.22 31.01 -5.14
CA TRP A 530 -5.12 30.95 -6.09
C TRP A 530 -5.61 30.80 -7.53
N LYS A 531 -4.80 31.27 -8.47
CA LYS A 531 -5.08 31.17 -9.90
C LYS A 531 -5.13 29.69 -10.34
N ASP A 532 -4.07 28.94 -10.04
CA ASP A 532 -3.83 27.55 -10.41
C ASP A 532 -2.92 26.86 -9.38
N ALA A 533 -2.71 25.55 -9.52
CA ALA A 533 -1.84 24.79 -8.60
C ALA A 533 -0.40 25.26 -8.64
N ARG A 534 0.08 25.74 -9.79
CA ARG A 534 1.44 26.30 -9.93
C ARG A 534 1.61 27.55 -9.08
N ALA A 535 0.70 28.49 -9.18
CA ALA A 535 0.71 29.72 -8.36
C ALA A 535 0.60 29.40 -6.86
N TYR A 536 -0.22 28.41 -6.49
CA TYR A 536 -0.32 27.92 -5.11
C TYR A 536 1.01 27.37 -4.59
N VAL A 537 1.67 26.51 -5.36
CA VAL A 537 2.98 25.91 -5.00
C VAL A 537 4.06 26.98 -4.92
N ASP A 538 4.12 27.87 -5.91
CA ASP A 538 5.13 28.94 -5.97
C ASP A 538 5.01 29.90 -4.77
N ALA A 539 3.78 30.25 -4.38
CA ALA A 539 3.54 31.08 -3.20
C ALA A 539 4.01 30.39 -1.91
N ARG A 540 3.77 29.09 -1.76
CA ARG A 540 4.23 28.30 -0.60
C ARG A 540 5.76 28.22 -0.55
N LEU A 541 6.40 27.96 -1.68
CA LEU A 541 7.87 27.91 -1.79
C LEU A 541 8.49 29.25 -1.43
N ALA A 542 7.96 30.35 -1.99
CA ALA A 542 8.42 31.69 -1.69
C ALA A 542 8.26 32.05 -0.20
N ALA A 543 7.10 31.72 0.39
CA ALA A 543 6.86 31.91 1.82
C ALA A 543 7.79 31.08 2.71
N GLY A 544 8.26 29.92 2.21
CA GLY A 544 9.27 29.08 2.87
C GLY A 544 10.71 29.54 2.63
N GLY A 545 10.92 30.64 1.91
CA GLY A 545 12.26 31.19 1.63
C GLY A 545 13.03 30.43 0.52
N TYR A 546 12.35 29.63 -0.29
CA TYR A 546 12.98 28.88 -1.38
C TYR A 546 13.08 29.73 -2.65
N ASP A 547 14.16 29.56 -3.41
CA ASP A 547 14.28 30.06 -4.78
C ASP A 547 13.40 29.21 -5.72
N VAL A 548 12.24 29.72 -6.06
CA VAL A 548 11.23 28.99 -6.82
C VAL A 548 11.76 28.50 -8.17
N ALA A 549 12.57 29.33 -8.88
CA ALA A 549 13.12 28.96 -10.19
C ALA A 549 14.08 27.77 -10.08
N LYS A 550 14.97 27.80 -9.08
CA LYS A 550 15.90 26.68 -8.84
C LYS A 550 15.17 25.41 -8.42
N VAL A 551 14.16 25.52 -7.54
CA VAL A 551 13.37 24.37 -7.12
C VAL A 551 12.63 23.74 -8.29
N ARG A 552 12.06 24.55 -9.17
CA ARG A 552 11.37 24.03 -10.36
C ARG A 552 12.32 23.38 -11.35
N ALA A 553 13.51 23.94 -11.57
CA ALA A 553 14.52 23.35 -12.45
C ALA A 553 15.01 21.99 -11.93
N ALA A 554 15.26 21.86 -10.63
CA ALA A 554 15.73 20.61 -10.01
C ALA A 554 14.59 19.61 -9.76
N GLY A 555 13.37 20.08 -9.51
CA GLY A 555 12.21 19.28 -9.12
C GLY A 555 12.29 18.70 -7.69
N VAL A 556 13.42 18.88 -7.00
CA VAL A 556 13.67 18.39 -5.65
C VAL A 556 14.64 19.32 -4.91
N VAL A 557 14.41 19.50 -3.62
CA VAL A 557 15.34 20.22 -2.71
C VAL A 557 15.68 19.29 -1.54
N LEU A 558 16.97 19.16 -1.28
CA LEU A 558 17.46 18.42 -0.12
C LEU A 558 17.75 19.38 1.04
N GLY A 559 17.30 19.02 2.23
CA GLY A 559 17.68 19.70 3.45
C GLY A 559 19.11 19.33 3.90
N LYS A 560 19.53 19.94 4.98
CA LYS A 560 20.78 19.59 5.64
C LYS A 560 20.70 18.15 6.17
N GLU A 561 21.82 17.48 6.23
CA GLU A 561 21.94 16.23 6.97
C GLU A 561 21.78 16.53 8.45
N VAL A 562 21.07 15.64 9.15
CA VAL A 562 20.75 15.75 10.58
C VAL A 562 21.00 14.41 11.24
N ALA A 563 21.34 14.42 12.52
CA ALA A 563 21.45 13.19 13.30
C ALA A 563 20.11 12.43 13.32
N THR A 564 20.16 11.14 13.14
CA THR A 564 18.97 10.27 13.01
C THR A 564 18.87 9.23 14.12
N CYS A 565 19.93 9.00 14.88
CA CYS A 565 20.01 7.96 15.92
C CYS A 565 20.98 8.36 17.04
N GLU A 566 20.99 7.58 18.11
CA GLU A 566 21.79 7.82 19.30
C GLU A 566 23.29 7.87 18.98
N GLU A 567 23.77 7.00 18.13
CA GLU A 567 25.18 6.95 17.71
C GLU A 567 25.61 8.19 16.90
N GLU A 568 24.69 8.99 16.44
CA GLU A 568 24.91 10.27 15.76
C GLU A 568 24.66 11.47 16.68
N GLY A 569 24.41 11.22 17.97
CA GLY A 569 24.16 12.25 18.98
C GLY A 569 22.70 12.68 19.15
N LEU A 570 21.74 11.95 18.54
CA LEU A 570 20.32 12.22 18.74
C LEU A 570 19.79 11.33 19.89
N PRO A 571 19.37 11.91 21.04
CA PRO A 571 18.81 11.12 22.13
C PRO A 571 17.58 10.31 21.72
N VAL A 572 17.46 9.11 22.30
CA VAL A 572 16.27 8.27 22.10
C VAL A 572 15.02 9.00 22.58
N ARG A 573 14.06 9.21 21.70
CA ARG A 573 12.79 9.91 21.99
C ARG A 573 11.65 8.92 22.08
N ILE A 574 10.88 8.99 23.17
CA ILE A 574 9.73 8.13 23.45
C ILE A 574 8.60 9.05 23.96
N PRO A 575 7.78 9.60 23.05
CA PRO A 575 6.74 10.55 23.38
C PRO A 575 5.44 9.89 23.89
N THR A 576 5.55 8.84 24.71
CA THR A 576 4.44 8.27 25.48
C THR A 576 4.15 9.16 26.71
N ASP A 577 3.01 8.98 27.35
CA ASP A 577 2.63 9.71 28.57
C ASP A 577 3.62 9.47 29.72
N SER A 578 4.22 8.28 29.80
CA SER A 578 5.24 7.93 30.81
C SER A 578 6.66 8.38 30.45
N GLY A 579 6.90 8.79 29.19
CA GLY A 579 8.23 9.01 28.65
C GLY A 579 9.03 7.70 28.45
N LYS A 580 8.39 6.54 28.54
CA LYS A 580 8.98 5.20 28.44
C LYS A 580 8.31 4.39 27.33
N ILE A 581 9.04 3.39 26.80
CA ILE A 581 8.47 2.36 25.92
C ILE A 581 7.45 1.55 26.72
N GLU A 582 6.23 1.48 26.23
CA GLU A 582 5.12 0.80 26.88
C GLU A 582 5.06 -0.66 26.45
N LEU A 583 5.84 -1.54 27.11
CA LEU A 583 5.73 -3.00 26.86
C LEU A 583 4.35 -3.52 27.30
N PHE A 584 3.85 -3.01 28.41
CA PHE A 584 2.48 -3.17 28.88
C PHE A 584 1.70 -1.87 28.64
N SER A 585 0.61 -1.91 27.90
CA SER A 585 -0.15 -0.70 27.56
C SER A 585 -1.26 -0.41 28.59
N ALA A 586 -1.01 0.53 29.48
CA ALA A 586 -2.03 1.01 30.41
C ALA A 586 -3.23 1.66 29.66
N GLN A 587 -3.00 2.24 28.49
CA GLN A 587 -4.05 2.81 27.65
C GLN A 587 -5.02 1.74 27.15
N LEU A 588 -4.51 0.62 26.64
CA LEU A 588 -5.37 -0.51 26.20
C LEU A 588 -6.13 -1.10 27.36
N GLN A 589 -5.50 -1.30 28.53
CA GLN A 589 -6.16 -1.79 29.72
C GLN A 589 -7.33 -0.86 30.13
N LYS A 590 -7.12 0.45 30.13
CA LYS A 590 -8.16 1.44 30.44
C LYS A 590 -9.32 1.39 29.45
N LEU A 591 -9.04 1.07 28.20
CA LEU A 591 -10.04 0.90 27.15
C LEU A 591 -10.74 -0.46 27.15
N GLY A 592 -10.37 -1.38 28.06
CA GLY A 592 -10.94 -2.71 28.17
C GLY A 592 -10.36 -3.74 27.19
N PHE A 593 -9.19 -3.46 26.61
CA PHE A 593 -8.46 -4.39 25.75
C PHE A 593 -7.28 -5.02 26.50
N ASP A 594 -6.80 -6.14 25.98
CA ASP A 594 -5.60 -6.77 26.51
C ASP A 594 -4.39 -5.83 26.45
N PRO A 595 -3.72 -5.54 27.58
CA PRO A 595 -2.58 -4.63 27.61
C PRO A 595 -1.30 -5.18 26.99
N LEU A 596 -1.25 -6.50 26.81
CA LEU A 596 -0.17 -7.26 26.15
C LEU A 596 -0.74 -8.01 24.94
N PRO A 597 0.05 -8.30 23.90
CA PRO A 597 -0.41 -9.05 22.75
C PRO A 597 -0.88 -10.47 23.15
N VAL A 598 -2.11 -10.82 22.83
CA VAL A 598 -2.71 -12.14 23.05
C VAL A 598 -2.92 -12.82 21.70
N PHE A 599 -2.57 -14.10 21.64
CA PHE A 599 -2.80 -14.91 20.45
C PHE A 599 -4.20 -15.54 20.48
N HIS A 600 -4.98 -15.28 19.44
CA HIS A 600 -6.23 -15.97 19.17
C HIS A 600 -6.04 -16.90 17.96
N PRO A 601 -6.38 -18.19 18.09
CA PRO A 601 -6.28 -19.12 16.96
C PRO A 601 -7.06 -18.61 15.75
N PRO A 602 -6.48 -18.64 14.54
CA PRO A 602 -7.18 -18.23 13.34
C PRO A 602 -8.29 -19.22 13.00
N GLU A 603 -9.31 -18.73 12.32
CA GLU A 603 -10.43 -19.53 11.83
C GLU A 603 -9.93 -20.68 10.94
N VAL A 604 -10.66 -21.79 10.98
CA VAL A 604 -10.41 -22.97 10.15
C VAL A 604 -11.44 -22.99 9.01
N GLY A 605 -10.97 -23.20 7.81
CA GLY A 605 -11.84 -23.28 6.63
C GLY A 605 -12.66 -24.57 6.60
N PRO A 606 -13.76 -24.60 5.83
CA PRO A 606 -14.51 -25.82 5.58
C PRO A 606 -13.62 -26.91 4.95
N PRO A 607 -13.95 -28.19 5.10
CA PRO A 607 -13.22 -29.27 4.44
C PRO A 607 -13.08 -29.04 2.92
N GLY A 608 -11.90 -29.33 2.37
CA GLY A 608 -11.59 -29.13 0.96
C GLY A 608 -11.36 -27.68 0.53
N HIS A 609 -11.37 -26.73 1.48
CA HIS A 609 -11.06 -25.34 1.19
C HIS A 609 -9.65 -24.97 1.66
N PHE A 610 -9.02 -24.07 0.91
CA PHE A 610 -7.72 -23.47 1.17
C PHE A 610 -7.87 -22.03 1.61
N ARG A 611 -7.06 -21.56 2.55
CA ARG A 611 -7.06 -20.13 2.87
C ARG A 611 -6.63 -19.31 1.65
N LEU A 612 -7.45 -18.33 1.29
CA LEU A 612 -7.15 -17.41 0.21
C LEU A 612 -6.18 -16.33 0.72
N LEU A 613 -5.00 -16.27 0.16
CA LEU A 613 -4.03 -15.22 0.40
C LEU A 613 -3.98 -14.29 -0.80
N SER A 614 -4.05 -12.99 -0.55
CA SER A 614 -3.90 -11.97 -1.56
C SER A 614 -2.52 -11.31 -1.51
N GLY A 615 -2.04 -10.83 -2.63
CA GLY A 615 -0.76 -10.13 -2.70
C GLY A 615 -0.56 -9.32 -3.96
N ARG A 616 0.69 -9.01 -4.29
CA ARG A 616 1.05 -8.10 -5.36
C ARG A 616 2.01 -8.72 -6.36
N ALA A 617 1.99 -8.18 -7.59
CA ALA A 617 3.00 -8.45 -8.60
C ALA A 617 4.01 -7.29 -8.66
N PRO A 618 5.29 -7.54 -9.02
CA PRO A 618 6.29 -6.48 -9.15
C PRO A 618 5.94 -5.46 -10.26
N THR A 619 5.23 -5.91 -11.29
CA THR A 619 4.87 -5.12 -12.47
C THR A 619 3.59 -4.31 -12.31
N HIS A 620 2.71 -4.66 -11.37
CA HIS A 620 1.41 -4.01 -11.23
C HIS A 620 1.16 -3.37 -9.87
N THR A 621 0.36 -2.32 -9.84
CA THR A 621 -0.17 -1.69 -8.64
C THR A 621 -1.67 -1.88 -8.60
N PHE A 622 -2.13 -2.95 -7.94
CA PHE A 622 -3.56 -3.28 -7.85
C PHE A 622 -4.26 -3.28 -9.21
N GLY A 623 -5.55 -2.98 -9.25
CA GLY A 623 -6.32 -2.78 -10.45
C GLY A 623 -5.95 -1.54 -11.28
N ARG A 624 -5.16 -0.61 -10.71
CA ARG A 624 -4.82 0.67 -11.33
C ARG A 624 -3.95 0.54 -12.60
N THR A 625 -3.14 -0.49 -12.69
CA THR A 625 -2.17 -0.64 -13.79
C THR A 625 -2.42 -1.86 -14.68
N VAL A 626 -3.47 -2.64 -14.41
CA VAL A 626 -3.73 -3.88 -15.19
C VAL A 626 -4.13 -3.60 -16.64
N ASN A 627 -4.66 -2.41 -16.95
CA ASN A 627 -4.94 -1.99 -18.32
C ASN A 627 -3.70 -1.46 -19.05
N ASN A 628 -2.61 -1.15 -18.36
CA ASN A 628 -1.38 -0.64 -18.95
C ASN A 628 -0.65 -1.73 -19.73
N ARG A 629 -0.67 -1.66 -21.06
CA ARG A 629 -0.13 -2.68 -21.95
C ARG A 629 1.36 -2.95 -21.76
N LEU A 630 2.16 -1.92 -21.44
CA LEU A 630 3.60 -2.08 -21.19
C LEU A 630 3.89 -2.94 -19.95
N LEU A 631 3.03 -2.84 -18.93
CA LEU A 631 3.16 -3.60 -17.70
C LEU A 631 2.50 -4.97 -17.78
N ALA A 632 1.51 -5.10 -18.65
CA ALA A 632 0.79 -6.35 -18.87
C ALA A 632 1.54 -7.31 -19.82
N GLU A 633 2.50 -6.84 -20.62
CA GLU A 633 3.31 -7.72 -21.46
C GLU A 633 4.01 -8.82 -20.66
N PRO A 634 4.78 -8.53 -19.59
CA PRO A 634 5.39 -9.57 -18.76
C PRO A 634 4.42 -10.27 -17.80
N TYR A 635 3.27 -9.70 -17.48
CA TYR A 635 2.30 -10.26 -16.53
C TYR A 635 0.86 -9.87 -16.89
N PRO A 636 0.25 -10.56 -17.88
CA PRO A 636 -1.02 -10.15 -18.49
C PRO A 636 -2.26 -10.47 -17.67
N GLU A 637 -2.22 -11.47 -16.80
CA GLU A 637 -3.30 -11.89 -15.90
C GLU A 637 -2.72 -12.51 -14.63
N ASN A 638 -3.50 -12.54 -13.55
CA ASN A 638 -3.08 -13.23 -12.33
C ASN A 638 -3.24 -14.74 -12.46
N GLU A 639 -2.52 -15.46 -11.61
CA GLU A 639 -2.54 -16.91 -11.50
C GLU A 639 -2.85 -17.30 -10.07
N VAL A 640 -3.60 -18.38 -9.85
CA VAL A 640 -3.72 -18.97 -8.52
C VAL A 640 -2.56 -19.93 -8.29
N TRP A 641 -1.79 -19.67 -7.22
CA TRP A 641 -0.69 -20.56 -6.83
C TRP A 641 -1.23 -21.70 -5.99
N VAL A 642 -0.90 -22.91 -6.39
CA VAL A 642 -1.31 -24.17 -5.74
C VAL A 642 -0.05 -24.97 -5.41
N ASN A 643 0.05 -25.47 -4.17
CA ASN A 643 1.18 -26.31 -3.78
C ASN A 643 1.23 -27.56 -4.63
N ALA A 644 2.43 -27.97 -5.05
CA ALA A 644 2.61 -29.10 -5.96
C ALA A 644 2.12 -30.44 -5.37
N SER A 645 2.20 -30.63 -4.06
CA SER A 645 1.66 -31.84 -3.41
C SER A 645 0.12 -31.87 -3.47
N VAL A 646 -0.52 -30.71 -3.30
CA VAL A 646 -1.97 -30.55 -3.41
C VAL A 646 -2.42 -30.75 -4.86
N ALA A 647 -1.73 -30.14 -5.81
CA ALA A 647 -2.07 -30.22 -7.24
C ALA A 647 -2.08 -31.64 -7.81
N ARG A 648 -1.27 -32.56 -7.22
CA ARG A 648 -1.20 -33.97 -7.63
C ARG A 648 -2.45 -34.79 -7.31
N ALA A 649 -3.19 -34.40 -6.26
CA ALA A 649 -4.26 -35.23 -5.71
C ALA A 649 -5.48 -34.40 -5.28
N LEU A 650 -5.76 -33.30 -6.00
CA LEU A 650 -6.90 -32.43 -5.67
C LEU A 650 -8.21 -33.12 -6.06
N PRO A 651 -9.14 -33.33 -5.11
CA PRO A 651 -10.44 -33.95 -5.38
C PRO A 651 -11.25 -33.16 -6.42
N GLY A 652 -11.97 -33.89 -7.29
CA GLY A 652 -12.83 -33.30 -8.33
C GLY A 652 -12.13 -32.99 -9.64
N PHE A 653 -10.87 -33.43 -9.80
CA PHE A 653 -10.12 -33.35 -11.06
C PHE A 653 -9.75 -34.75 -11.54
N ASP A 654 -9.93 -35.03 -12.83
CA ASP A 654 -9.64 -36.34 -13.46
C ASP A 654 -8.13 -36.61 -13.57
N ALA A 655 -7.31 -35.57 -13.52
CA ALA A 655 -5.86 -35.63 -13.61
C ALA A 655 -5.20 -34.59 -12.67
N PRO A 656 -3.91 -34.78 -12.28
CA PRO A 656 -3.15 -33.78 -11.57
C PRO A 656 -3.17 -32.41 -12.27
N LEU A 657 -3.36 -31.34 -11.51
CA LEU A 657 -3.29 -29.97 -12.07
C LEU A 657 -1.87 -29.66 -12.58
N ALA A 658 -1.81 -29.04 -13.73
CA ALA A 658 -0.58 -28.56 -14.37
C ALA A 658 -0.54 -27.03 -14.47
N ASN A 659 0.67 -26.48 -14.72
CA ASN A 659 0.81 -25.05 -14.97
C ASN A 659 0.01 -24.65 -16.23
N GLY A 660 -0.79 -23.60 -16.10
CA GLY A 660 -1.62 -23.09 -17.19
C GLY A 660 -3.03 -23.66 -17.25
N ASP A 661 -3.34 -24.74 -16.54
CA ASP A 661 -4.73 -25.22 -16.39
C ASP A 661 -5.60 -24.10 -15.85
N ARG A 662 -6.89 -24.11 -16.22
CA ARG A 662 -7.84 -23.12 -15.73
C ARG A 662 -8.79 -23.76 -14.71
N VAL A 663 -8.98 -23.04 -13.61
CA VAL A 663 -9.89 -23.41 -12.53
C VAL A 663 -10.80 -22.24 -12.19
N VAL A 664 -11.93 -22.53 -11.57
CA VAL A 664 -12.79 -21.55 -10.89
C VAL A 664 -12.55 -21.65 -9.40
N LEU A 665 -12.33 -20.54 -8.73
CA LEU A 665 -12.27 -20.46 -7.29
C LEU A 665 -13.68 -20.21 -6.76
N VAL A 666 -14.10 -21.05 -5.79
CA VAL A 666 -15.40 -20.92 -5.14
C VAL A 666 -15.14 -20.68 -3.65
N ASN A 667 -15.58 -19.55 -3.14
CA ASN A 667 -15.36 -19.25 -1.74
C ASN A 667 -16.33 -20.01 -0.81
N GLN A 668 -16.12 -19.91 0.49
CA GLN A 668 -16.91 -20.59 1.53
C GLN A 668 -18.41 -20.18 1.54
N ASP A 669 -18.78 -19.09 0.89
CA ASP A 669 -20.15 -18.58 0.77
C ASP A 669 -20.74 -18.84 -0.62
N GLY A 670 -20.08 -19.66 -1.45
CA GLY A 670 -20.53 -20.06 -2.76
C GLY A 670 -20.26 -19.03 -3.89
N VAL A 671 -19.56 -17.94 -3.59
CA VAL A 671 -19.20 -16.95 -4.62
C VAL A 671 -18.11 -17.52 -5.52
N ARG A 672 -18.31 -17.42 -6.83
CA ARG A 672 -17.45 -17.99 -7.87
C ARG A 672 -16.61 -16.91 -8.55
N SER A 673 -15.35 -17.17 -8.77
CA SER A 673 -14.50 -16.34 -9.65
C SER A 673 -14.77 -16.59 -11.12
N GLY A 674 -14.24 -15.74 -12.00
CA GLY A 674 -13.96 -16.13 -13.38
C GLY A 674 -12.85 -17.19 -13.47
N PRO A 675 -12.68 -17.83 -14.64
CA PRO A 675 -11.60 -18.80 -14.84
C PRO A 675 -10.22 -18.16 -14.65
N VAL A 676 -9.37 -18.79 -13.84
CA VAL A 676 -8.01 -18.33 -13.54
C VAL A 676 -6.99 -19.41 -13.83
N LYS A 677 -5.81 -19.05 -14.32
CA LYS A 677 -4.71 -19.98 -14.56
C LYS A 677 -4.13 -20.50 -13.24
N VAL A 678 -3.77 -21.78 -13.25
CA VAL A 678 -3.06 -22.43 -12.15
C VAL A 678 -1.55 -22.25 -12.33
N LYS A 679 -0.88 -21.95 -11.24
CA LYS A 679 0.56 -22.04 -11.08
C LYS A 679 0.88 -23.08 -10.01
N VAL A 680 1.30 -24.27 -10.46
CA VAL A 680 1.76 -25.33 -9.57
C VAL A 680 3.16 -25.01 -9.07
N THR A 681 3.36 -24.96 -7.75
CA THR A 681 4.65 -24.56 -7.18
C THR A 681 4.85 -25.05 -5.75
N GLU A 682 6.08 -25.37 -5.37
CA GLU A 682 6.47 -25.62 -3.97
C GLU A 682 6.62 -24.34 -3.14
N ARG A 683 6.43 -23.19 -3.74
CA ARG A 683 6.66 -21.85 -3.11
C ARG A 683 5.48 -21.36 -2.27
N ILE A 684 4.52 -22.21 -1.97
CA ILE A 684 3.39 -21.91 -1.08
C ILE A 684 3.07 -23.11 -0.20
N ARG A 685 2.55 -22.87 1.01
CA ARG A 685 2.05 -23.92 1.91
C ARG A 685 0.89 -24.69 1.27
N GLY A 686 0.72 -25.97 1.64
CA GLY A 686 -0.36 -26.82 1.12
C GLY A 686 -1.76 -26.51 1.66
N ASP A 687 -1.88 -25.71 2.72
CA ASP A 687 -3.16 -25.28 3.33
C ASP A 687 -3.65 -23.92 2.80
N CYS A 688 -2.93 -23.33 1.83
CA CYS A 688 -3.22 -22.01 1.27
C CYS A 688 -3.20 -22.03 -0.25
N VAL A 689 -3.90 -21.06 -0.84
CA VAL A 689 -3.69 -20.62 -2.22
C VAL A 689 -3.40 -19.13 -2.26
N TYR A 690 -2.66 -18.68 -3.25
CA TYR A 690 -2.27 -17.27 -3.39
C TYR A 690 -2.76 -16.72 -4.72
N LEU A 691 -3.43 -15.57 -4.68
CA LEU A 691 -3.96 -14.88 -5.85
C LEU A 691 -3.49 -13.42 -5.81
N VAL A 692 -2.89 -12.94 -6.91
CA VAL A 692 -2.46 -11.54 -6.98
C VAL A 692 -3.67 -10.63 -7.17
N HIS A 693 -3.77 -9.61 -6.30
CA HIS A 693 -4.86 -8.63 -6.30
C HIS A 693 -4.87 -7.74 -7.54
N GLY A 694 -6.08 -7.39 -8.02
CA GLY A 694 -6.34 -6.32 -8.97
C GLY A 694 -6.91 -6.74 -10.32
N TRP A 695 -7.00 -8.03 -10.63
CA TRP A 695 -7.62 -8.57 -11.85
C TRP A 695 -9.09 -8.93 -11.66
N GLY A 696 -9.72 -9.40 -12.72
CA GLY A 696 -11.12 -9.84 -12.72
C GLY A 696 -12.12 -8.71 -12.52
N GLN A 697 -11.76 -7.48 -12.89
CA GLN A 697 -12.64 -6.31 -12.81
C GLN A 697 -13.74 -6.40 -13.88
N ASN A 698 -14.96 -6.04 -13.50
CA ASN A 698 -16.04 -5.82 -14.46
C ASN A 698 -16.02 -4.35 -14.94
N ALA A 699 -15.01 -4.03 -15.73
CA ALA A 699 -14.81 -2.71 -16.32
C ALA A 699 -14.71 -2.82 -17.86
N PRO A 700 -15.84 -2.94 -18.59
CA PRO A 700 -15.85 -3.22 -20.02
C PRO A 700 -15.15 -2.15 -20.86
N ARG A 701 -15.09 -0.91 -20.38
CA ARG A 701 -14.37 0.19 -21.04
C ARG A 701 -12.85 0.12 -20.86
N GLN A 702 -12.33 -0.68 -19.95
CA GLN A 702 -10.92 -1.06 -19.87
C GLN A 702 -10.67 -2.32 -20.72
N ARG A 703 -10.69 -2.15 -22.03
CA ARG A 703 -10.73 -3.23 -23.01
C ARG A 703 -9.59 -4.24 -22.91
N TYR A 704 -8.44 -3.80 -22.40
CA TYR A 704 -7.32 -4.72 -22.21
C TYR A 704 -7.46 -5.53 -20.91
N ALA A 705 -7.87 -4.91 -19.82
CA ALA A 705 -7.96 -5.57 -18.49
C ALA A 705 -9.25 -6.39 -18.32
N HIS A 706 -10.34 -5.99 -18.97
CA HIS A 706 -11.64 -6.64 -18.84
C HIS A 706 -11.59 -8.13 -19.20
N GLY A 707 -12.21 -8.96 -18.36
CA GLY A 707 -12.27 -10.42 -18.57
C GLY A 707 -10.97 -11.19 -18.35
N ARG A 708 -9.89 -10.54 -17.86
CA ARG A 708 -8.61 -11.20 -17.58
C ARG A 708 -8.47 -11.52 -16.10
N GLY A 709 -8.07 -12.76 -15.81
CA GLY A 709 -7.81 -13.24 -14.46
C GLY A 709 -9.04 -13.31 -13.57
N ALA A 710 -8.82 -13.43 -12.26
CA ALA A 710 -9.88 -13.55 -11.25
C ALA A 710 -9.75 -12.44 -10.19
N SER A 711 -10.91 -11.99 -9.66
CA SER A 711 -10.97 -11.00 -8.60
C SER A 711 -10.93 -11.66 -7.22
N ASP A 712 -9.88 -11.43 -6.48
CA ASP A 712 -9.78 -11.78 -5.06
C ASP A 712 -10.75 -10.95 -4.21
N ALA A 713 -10.97 -9.68 -4.55
CA ALA A 713 -11.93 -8.81 -3.88
C ALA A 713 -13.36 -9.34 -3.95
N ALA A 714 -13.77 -9.94 -5.08
CA ALA A 714 -15.07 -10.57 -5.20
C ALA A 714 -15.21 -11.82 -4.31
N LEU A 715 -14.11 -12.54 -4.07
CA LEU A 715 -14.07 -13.73 -3.22
C LEU A 715 -13.95 -13.39 -1.72
N THR A 716 -13.63 -12.14 -1.38
CA THR A 716 -13.50 -11.65 0.01
C THR A 716 -14.86 -11.19 0.53
N THR A 717 -15.65 -12.15 0.99
CA THR A 717 -17.02 -11.91 1.47
C THR A 717 -17.15 -11.83 2.98
N ARG A 718 -16.07 -12.12 3.71
CA ARG A 718 -16.02 -12.06 5.17
C ARG A 718 -14.86 -11.18 5.61
N VAL A 719 -15.09 -10.45 6.69
CA VAL A 719 -14.10 -9.56 7.32
C VAL A 719 -14.13 -9.78 8.82
N LYS A 720 -12.96 -9.90 9.44
CA LYS A 720 -12.77 -9.80 10.87
C LYS A 720 -12.15 -8.44 11.18
N VAL A 721 -12.93 -7.55 11.76
CA VAL A 721 -12.45 -6.19 12.04
C VAL A 721 -11.61 -6.18 13.31
N ASP A 722 -10.45 -5.53 13.28
CA ASP A 722 -9.63 -5.25 14.44
C ASP A 722 -10.37 -4.28 15.38
N PRO A 723 -10.70 -4.68 16.61
CA PRO A 723 -11.56 -3.88 17.49
C PRO A 723 -10.85 -2.62 18.05
N ILE A 724 -9.53 -2.54 17.95
CA ILE A 724 -8.73 -1.45 18.51
C ILE A 724 -8.70 -0.24 17.58
N MET A 725 -8.43 -0.47 16.28
CA MET A 725 -8.31 0.64 15.33
C MET A 725 -9.16 0.47 14.06
N GLY A 726 -9.98 -0.58 13.94
CA GLY A 726 -10.82 -0.81 12.77
C GLY A 726 -10.10 -1.40 11.56
N GLY A 727 -8.97 -2.07 11.76
CA GLY A 727 -8.24 -2.76 10.69
C GLY A 727 -9.07 -3.83 10.01
N THR A 728 -8.98 -3.91 8.69
CA THR A 728 -9.84 -4.78 7.88
C THR A 728 -9.19 -6.15 7.68
N GLY A 729 -9.54 -7.13 8.50
CA GLY A 729 -9.03 -8.51 8.43
C GLY A 729 -9.69 -9.29 7.30
N MET A 730 -9.05 -9.36 6.15
CA MET A 730 -9.57 -9.99 4.92
C MET A 730 -9.10 -11.44 4.71
N ASN A 731 -7.97 -11.85 5.32
CA ASN A 731 -7.41 -13.21 5.18
C ASN A 731 -8.15 -14.26 6.01
N VAL A 732 -9.43 -14.06 6.22
CA VAL A 732 -10.37 -14.99 6.87
C VAL A 732 -11.25 -15.70 5.85
N ASN A 733 -10.93 -15.59 4.56
CA ASN A 733 -11.67 -16.21 3.47
C ASN A 733 -10.97 -17.47 2.98
N PHE A 734 -11.77 -18.42 2.51
CA PHE A 734 -11.32 -19.72 2.04
C PHE A 734 -11.95 -20.02 0.69
N VAL A 735 -11.23 -20.75 -0.15
CA VAL A 735 -11.71 -21.15 -1.47
C VAL A 735 -11.43 -22.62 -1.73
N ARG A 736 -12.33 -23.28 -2.46
CA ARG A 736 -12.04 -24.54 -3.13
C ARG A 736 -11.82 -24.27 -4.61
N LEU A 737 -11.11 -25.19 -5.25
CA LEU A 737 -10.89 -25.16 -6.70
C LEU A 737 -11.86 -26.10 -7.39
N GLU A 738 -12.46 -25.66 -8.49
CA GLU A 738 -13.30 -26.47 -9.35
C GLU A 738 -12.79 -26.39 -10.79
N PRO A 739 -12.96 -27.45 -11.61
CA PRO A 739 -12.64 -27.39 -13.02
C PRO A 739 -13.34 -26.19 -13.69
N ALA A 740 -12.63 -25.40 -14.46
CA ALA A 740 -13.27 -24.47 -15.36
C ALA A 740 -13.95 -25.32 -16.46
N GLY A 741 -15.26 -25.26 -16.57
CA GLY A 741 -15.98 -25.90 -17.69
C GLY A 741 -15.35 -25.51 -19.02
N ARG A 742 -15.42 -26.37 -20.02
CA ARG A 742 -14.95 -26.01 -21.38
C ARG A 742 -15.61 -24.69 -21.78
N PRO A 743 -14.87 -23.72 -22.34
CA PRO A 743 -15.51 -22.54 -22.90
C PRO A 743 -16.59 -22.98 -23.88
N THR A 744 -17.83 -22.61 -23.64
CA THR A 744 -18.98 -22.81 -24.56
C THR A 744 -18.82 -21.87 -25.73
#